data_d3115c976a91985b0fc90775d8abc9b6
#
_entry.id   d3115c976a91985b0fc90775d8abc9b6
#
_cell.length_a   1.000
_cell.length_b   1.000
_cell.length_c   1.000
_cell.angle_alpha   90.00
_cell.angle_beta   90.00
_cell.angle_gamma   90.00
#
_symmetry.space_group_name_H-M   'P 1'
#
loop_
_entity.id
_entity.type
_entity.pdbx_description
1 polymer ?
#
loop_
_entity_poly.entity_id
_entity_poly.type
_entity_poly.pdbx_seq_one_letter_code
_entity_poly.pdbx_strand_id
1 'polypeptide(L)'
;MRNTSLLRGGLRGRMSVGIMHPGIALCFVALLLPDLVAASPRLPLTVASPDGAVVVRFSVRPDGGRQVPAYSVAYRGKPILLDSSLGLTLENAGRFGEGFDVEDIQEDSHSRSWKPLYGERSTIPENYREALVSLKGPAGRRLQIVIRAYNEGAALRYVLPDQPALKDFVITSENTEFHIPDGTRAWETHGTQQTYENVWTKDIEPNCDRPLVIEYPDGRYAALLEAGARNYPVMLFSPAPGKPGTLVSTLMGGRVQGTEPDPGGETPPPNERASKPYVWGSTPFATPWRAVIVGERPGDLMERNYLVLNLNEPSAIMDTSWIKPGKCIRDITNSTRGAKECVDFAKKHDLQYVVHDGGWYGSELDPAADATVANPNPNASDRVPGYEGLDLPEVLRYAKESGIGIMLYVDHRQLEKQMDEIAPLYEKWGVKGIKFGFVQFWSQHWTKWIYDSVETAAKHRLMVDIHDEFRPTGLSRTYPNLMTQEGIAGNEGLPTADHNTVLPFTRFLAGPADYTIGYYDNSIKTTRAHQLALAVVYYSPLQFLYWGDHPSAYKGEPEIEFFDKVPTVWDDTKVLDGQIGRYITVARRSGSDWFVGTICNGLVPPWYASKISWPITHRVVKVPLRFLPQGRSFIAHIYENGNPPRTDVKVSTRRVDASTVIEADLPIGGGQAIWIEAQR
;
A
#
# COMPACT_ATOMS: atom_id res chain seq x y z
N MET A 1 49.65 12.32 -33.38
CA MET A 1 50.42 11.56 -34.40
C MET A 1 49.40 10.63 -35.03
N ARG A 2 48.99 10.96 -36.22
CA ARG A 2 49.24 10.27 -37.52
C ARG A 2 48.71 8.82 -37.48
N ASN A 3 47.95 8.27 -38.39
CA ASN A 3 47.47 8.63 -39.74
C ASN A 3 46.65 7.43 -40.25
N THR A 4 45.52 7.71 -40.95
CA THR A 4 45.27 7.33 -42.37
C THR A 4 45.44 5.86 -42.75
N SER A 5 44.67 5.17 -43.58
CA SER A 5 44.00 5.50 -44.87
C SER A 5 43.27 4.24 -45.37
N LEU A 6 42.10 4.33 -46.01
CA LEU A 6 41.86 4.29 -47.46
C LEU A 6 42.18 3.00 -48.22
N LEU A 7 41.19 2.47 -48.98
CA LEU A 7 41.15 2.18 -50.42
C LEU A 7 40.02 1.18 -50.73
N ARG A 8 38.99 1.44 -51.48
CA ARG A 8 38.76 1.66 -52.94
C ARG A 8 38.98 0.38 -53.80
N GLY A 9 37.99 0.10 -54.61
CA GLY A 9 38.01 -0.58 -55.91
C GLY A 9 36.77 -1.45 -56.11
N GLY A 10 35.90 -1.35 -57.03
CA GLY A 10 35.87 -0.70 -58.35
C GLY A 10 35.72 -1.76 -59.48
N LEU A 11 34.78 -1.49 -60.38
CA LEU A 11 34.64 -1.94 -61.80
C LEU A 11 33.49 -2.93 -62.05
N ARG A 12 32.44 -2.48 -62.79
CA ARG A 12 32.24 -2.23 -64.25
C ARG A 12 32.00 -3.50 -65.10
N GLY A 13 30.94 -3.38 -65.92
CA GLY A 13 30.76 -4.03 -67.23
C GLY A 13 29.30 -4.41 -67.51
N ARG A 14 28.55 -3.68 -68.16
CA ARG A 14 28.27 -3.32 -69.55
C ARG A 14 27.56 -4.41 -70.38
N MET A 15 26.46 -3.95 -70.97
CA MET A 15 25.87 -4.07 -72.32
C MET A 15 24.95 -5.29 -72.55
N SER A 16 23.89 -5.23 -73.28
CA SER A 16 23.03 -4.29 -74.04
C SER A 16 22.16 -5.15 -74.99
N VAL A 17 21.15 -4.46 -75.60
CA VAL A 17 20.29 -4.90 -76.73
C VAL A 17 18.95 -5.47 -76.31
N GLY A 18 17.82 -4.93 -76.37
CA GLY A 18 17.06 -4.15 -77.32
C GLY A 18 16.22 -4.99 -78.24
N ILE A 19 14.85 -4.95 -78.09
CA ILE A 19 13.88 -5.13 -79.21
C ILE A 19 12.54 -4.49 -78.82
N MET A 20 11.96 -3.79 -79.79
CA MET A 20 10.80 -2.94 -79.79
C MET A 20 9.45 -3.65 -79.94
N HIS A 21 8.41 -3.08 -79.29
CA HIS A 21 7.00 -2.82 -79.66
C HIS A 21 5.98 -3.95 -79.67
N PRO A 22 4.64 -3.69 -79.50
CA PRO A 22 3.90 -2.43 -79.48
C PRO A 22 2.88 -2.26 -78.31
N GLY A 23 2.38 -1.05 -78.24
CA GLY A 23 1.53 -0.49 -77.24
C GLY A 23 0.22 -1.18 -76.88
N ILE A 24 -0.07 -1.13 -75.58
CA ILE A 24 -1.39 -1.25 -75.01
C ILE A 24 -1.69 -0.02 -74.20
N ALA A 25 -2.73 0.73 -74.61
CA ALA A 25 -3.25 1.88 -73.87
C ALA A 25 -3.88 1.36 -72.57
N LEU A 26 -3.25 1.61 -71.40
CA LEU A 26 -3.88 1.41 -70.10
C LEU A 26 -4.75 2.62 -69.82
N CYS A 27 -6.07 2.46 -69.87
CA CYS A 27 -7.02 3.31 -69.18
C CYS A 27 -6.76 3.29 -67.69
N PHE A 28 -6.28 4.41 -67.12
CA PHE A 28 -6.32 4.62 -65.65
C PHE A 28 -7.78 4.79 -65.23
N VAL A 29 -8.38 3.71 -64.73
CA VAL A 29 -9.58 3.79 -63.92
C VAL A 29 -9.07 4.24 -62.54
N ALA A 30 -9.27 5.49 -62.17
CA ALA A 30 -9.13 5.97 -60.83
C ALA A 30 -10.20 5.30 -59.98
N LEU A 31 -9.84 4.20 -59.27
CA LEU A 31 -10.61 3.67 -58.15
C LEU A 31 -10.59 4.74 -57.08
N LEU A 32 -11.67 5.53 -56.99
CA LEU A 32 -12.03 6.27 -55.80
C LEU A 32 -12.26 5.21 -54.68
N LEU A 33 -11.22 5.00 -53.87
CA LEU A 33 -11.40 4.36 -52.55
C LEU A 33 -12.35 5.27 -51.79
N PRO A 34 -13.49 4.76 -51.30
CA PRO A 34 -14.30 5.55 -50.39
C PRO A 34 -13.45 5.89 -49.19
N ASP A 35 -13.37 7.16 -48.81
CA ASP A 35 -12.90 7.55 -47.49
C ASP A 35 -13.63 6.67 -46.48
N LEU A 36 -12.88 5.83 -45.77
CA LEU A 36 -13.39 5.17 -44.57
C LEU A 36 -13.67 6.27 -43.58
N VAL A 37 -14.87 6.78 -43.60
CA VAL A 37 -15.38 7.61 -42.49
C VAL A 37 -15.33 6.68 -41.28
N ALA A 38 -14.33 6.90 -40.43
CA ALA A 38 -14.22 6.19 -39.16
C ALA A 38 -15.57 6.35 -38.43
N ALA A 39 -16.23 5.23 -38.17
CA ALA A 39 -17.50 5.25 -37.46
C ALA A 39 -17.30 5.96 -36.13
N SER A 40 -18.13 6.94 -35.82
CA SER A 40 -18.05 7.65 -34.53
C SER A 40 -18.05 6.66 -33.39
N PRO A 41 -17.17 6.83 -32.38
CA PRO A 41 -17.08 5.92 -31.25
C PRO A 41 -18.43 5.69 -30.58
N ARG A 42 -18.79 4.41 -30.34
CA ARG A 42 -20.10 4.09 -29.74
C ARG A 42 -20.09 4.41 -28.26
N LEU A 43 -20.94 5.34 -27.83
CA LEU A 43 -21.22 5.65 -26.43
C LEU A 43 -22.65 5.21 -26.05
N PRO A 44 -22.89 4.81 -24.79
CA PRO A 44 -21.91 4.61 -23.72
C PRO A 44 -20.99 3.41 -24.00
N LEU A 45 -19.67 3.59 -23.69
CA LEU A 45 -18.69 2.49 -23.71
C LEU A 45 -18.90 1.62 -22.47
N THR A 46 -18.74 0.30 -22.64
CA THR A 46 -18.81 -0.66 -21.52
C THR A 46 -17.52 -1.48 -21.46
N VAL A 47 -16.79 -1.37 -20.37
CA VAL A 47 -15.59 -2.16 -20.06
C VAL A 47 -15.96 -3.14 -18.95
N ALA A 48 -16.04 -4.43 -19.27
CA ALA A 48 -16.37 -5.48 -18.31
C ALA A 48 -15.13 -6.29 -17.94
N SER A 49 -15.01 -6.69 -16.66
CA SER A 49 -13.95 -7.60 -16.21
C SER A 49 -13.94 -8.91 -17.00
N PRO A 50 -12.84 -9.68 -17.01
CA PRO A 50 -12.78 -10.97 -17.71
C PRO A 50 -13.90 -11.95 -17.32
N ASP A 51 -14.32 -11.99 -16.05
CA ASP A 51 -15.43 -12.80 -15.54
C ASP A 51 -16.81 -12.13 -15.70
N GLY A 52 -16.85 -10.88 -16.18
CA GLY A 52 -18.07 -10.10 -16.38
C GLY A 52 -18.71 -9.57 -15.08
N ALA A 53 -18.12 -9.79 -13.91
CA ALA A 53 -18.71 -9.39 -12.62
C ALA A 53 -18.58 -7.89 -12.36
N VAL A 54 -17.47 -7.28 -12.73
CA VAL A 54 -17.25 -5.83 -12.62
C VAL A 54 -17.49 -5.18 -13.99
N VAL A 55 -18.31 -4.14 -14.01
CA VAL A 55 -18.64 -3.41 -15.24
C VAL A 55 -18.45 -1.92 -15.01
N VAL A 56 -17.57 -1.32 -15.81
CA VAL A 56 -17.40 0.13 -15.89
C VAL A 56 -18.11 0.64 -17.13
N ARG A 57 -18.97 1.64 -16.99
CA ARG A 57 -19.56 2.36 -18.12
C ARG A 57 -18.97 3.76 -18.20
N PHE A 58 -18.53 4.13 -19.38
CA PHE A 58 -18.06 5.48 -19.68
C PHE A 58 -19.05 6.16 -20.64
N SER A 59 -19.35 7.42 -20.39
CA SER A 59 -20.22 8.24 -21.20
C SER A 59 -19.76 9.69 -21.23
N VAL A 60 -20.28 10.46 -22.14
CA VAL A 60 -20.21 11.93 -22.12
C VAL A 60 -21.63 12.44 -21.93
N ARG A 61 -21.85 13.24 -20.90
CA ARG A 61 -23.21 13.71 -20.51
C ARG A 61 -23.26 15.21 -20.29
N PRO A 62 -24.44 15.83 -20.47
CA PRO A 62 -24.58 17.23 -20.12
C PRO A 62 -24.52 17.45 -18.59
N ASP A 63 -23.70 18.40 -18.16
CA ASP A 63 -23.63 18.90 -16.79
C ASP A 63 -23.40 20.42 -16.84
N GLY A 64 -24.29 21.23 -16.25
CA GLY A 64 -24.21 22.69 -16.28
C GLY A 64 -24.21 23.30 -17.68
N GLY A 65 -24.82 22.65 -18.67
CA GLY A 65 -24.88 23.10 -20.06
C GLY A 65 -23.64 22.75 -20.92
N ARG A 66 -22.72 21.96 -20.37
CA ARG A 66 -21.52 21.46 -21.08
C ARG A 66 -21.48 19.94 -21.11
N GLN A 67 -20.79 19.37 -22.07
CA GLN A 67 -20.54 17.94 -22.13
C GLN A 67 -19.40 17.59 -21.19
N VAL A 68 -19.60 16.62 -20.29
CA VAL A 68 -18.63 16.20 -19.27
C VAL A 68 -18.43 14.69 -19.36
N PRO A 69 -17.19 14.19 -19.39
CA PRO A 69 -16.91 12.77 -19.28
C PRO A 69 -17.40 12.27 -17.91
N ALA A 70 -18.02 11.10 -17.93
CA ALA A 70 -18.55 10.47 -16.71
C ALA A 70 -18.37 8.96 -16.76
N TYR A 71 -18.35 8.33 -15.59
CA TYR A 71 -18.27 6.89 -15.43
C TYR A 71 -19.22 6.39 -14.35
N SER A 72 -19.54 5.11 -14.40
CA SER A 72 -20.19 4.38 -13.30
C SER A 72 -19.59 3.00 -13.17
N VAL A 73 -19.71 2.40 -11.99
CA VAL A 73 -19.19 1.06 -11.69
C VAL A 73 -20.29 0.21 -11.12
N ALA A 74 -20.46 -0.99 -11.65
CA ALA A 74 -21.37 -2.01 -11.14
C ALA A 74 -20.61 -3.30 -10.82
N TYR A 75 -21.07 -4.00 -9.79
CA TYR A 75 -20.59 -5.32 -9.42
C TYR A 75 -21.76 -6.31 -9.37
N ARG A 76 -21.67 -7.39 -10.21
CA ARG A 76 -22.75 -8.37 -10.37
C ARG A 76 -24.10 -7.73 -10.67
N GLY A 77 -24.09 -6.75 -11.58
CA GLY A 77 -25.28 -6.04 -12.03
C GLY A 77 -25.87 -5.01 -11.05
N LYS A 78 -25.27 -4.84 -9.86
CA LYS A 78 -25.70 -3.86 -8.87
C LYS A 78 -24.73 -2.66 -8.81
N PRO A 79 -25.19 -1.43 -8.64
CA PRO A 79 -24.32 -0.26 -8.63
C PRO A 79 -23.38 -0.26 -7.41
N ILE A 80 -22.13 0.07 -7.69
CA ILE A 80 -21.08 0.43 -6.72
C ILE A 80 -20.90 1.95 -6.71
N LEU A 81 -20.69 2.53 -7.89
CA LEU A 81 -20.71 3.97 -8.11
C LEU A 81 -21.74 4.29 -9.17
N LEU A 82 -22.58 5.27 -8.91
CA LEU A 82 -23.49 5.86 -9.86
C LEU A 82 -22.70 6.77 -10.82
N ASP A 83 -23.38 7.41 -11.76
CA ASP A 83 -22.74 8.32 -12.71
C ASP A 83 -21.97 9.42 -11.99
N SER A 84 -20.67 9.42 -12.20
CA SER A 84 -19.66 10.25 -11.55
C SER A 84 -18.87 11.02 -12.61
N SER A 85 -18.76 12.34 -12.47
CA SER A 85 -18.05 13.19 -13.44
C SER A 85 -16.54 13.01 -13.34
N LEU A 86 -15.86 13.23 -14.47
CA LEU A 86 -14.41 13.18 -14.61
C LEU A 86 -13.88 14.51 -15.14
N GLY A 87 -12.66 14.87 -14.78
CA GLY A 87 -11.97 16.04 -15.31
C GLY A 87 -10.85 16.54 -14.41
N LEU A 88 -10.11 17.49 -14.93
CA LEU A 88 -9.04 18.20 -14.24
C LEU A 88 -9.32 19.70 -14.34
N THR A 89 -8.78 20.51 -13.45
CA THR A 89 -8.72 21.96 -13.62
C THR A 89 -7.28 22.36 -13.80
N LEU A 90 -6.98 23.03 -14.91
CA LEU A 90 -5.65 23.56 -15.19
C LEU A 90 -5.64 25.09 -14.98
N GLU A 91 -4.56 25.61 -14.40
CA GLU A 91 -4.42 27.03 -14.06
C GLU A 91 -4.74 27.96 -15.26
N ASN A 92 -4.19 27.65 -16.43
CA ASN A 92 -4.32 28.48 -17.63
C ASN A 92 -5.31 27.94 -18.66
N ALA A 93 -6.04 26.86 -18.35
CA ALA A 93 -6.95 26.22 -19.31
C ALA A 93 -8.34 25.93 -18.72
N GLY A 94 -8.59 26.27 -17.44
CA GLY A 94 -9.84 26.03 -16.76
C GLY A 94 -10.16 24.52 -16.64
N ARG A 95 -11.43 24.17 -16.69
CA ARG A 95 -11.85 22.75 -16.62
C ARG A 95 -11.44 22.00 -17.88
N PHE A 96 -10.57 21.02 -17.71
CA PHE A 96 -9.96 20.23 -18.76
C PHE A 96 -10.66 18.86 -18.87
N GLY A 97 -11.17 18.54 -20.06
CA GLY A 97 -12.07 17.41 -20.30
C GLY A 97 -13.52 17.85 -20.53
N GLU A 98 -13.94 18.99 -20.01
CA GLU A 98 -15.27 19.58 -20.23
C GLU A 98 -15.39 20.15 -21.64
N GLY A 99 -16.43 19.77 -22.39
CA GLY A 99 -16.63 20.16 -23.78
C GLY A 99 -15.64 19.50 -24.76
N PHE A 100 -15.03 18.38 -24.38
CA PHE A 100 -14.20 17.58 -25.26
C PHE A 100 -15.05 16.52 -25.94
N ASP A 101 -14.78 16.28 -27.24
CA ASP A 101 -15.39 15.20 -28.01
C ASP A 101 -14.54 13.93 -27.92
N VAL A 102 -15.19 12.77 -27.99
CA VAL A 102 -14.48 11.49 -28.09
C VAL A 102 -13.92 11.34 -29.50
N GLU A 103 -12.59 11.36 -29.63
CA GLU A 103 -11.86 11.24 -30.90
C GLU A 103 -11.66 9.75 -31.27
N ASP A 104 -11.29 8.91 -30.28
CA ASP A 104 -10.97 7.49 -30.48
C ASP A 104 -11.20 6.67 -29.19
N ILE A 105 -11.48 5.38 -29.36
CA ILE A 105 -11.54 4.38 -28.28
C ILE A 105 -10.76 3.17 -28.73
N GLN A 106 -9.76 2.79 -27.94
CA GLN A 106 -8.98 1.57 -28.12
C GLN A 106 -9.27 0.63 -26.95
N GLU A 107 -9.55 -0.63 -27.26
CA GLU A 107 -9.81 -1.66 -26.26
C GLU A 107 -8.72 -2.72 -26.30
N ASP A 108 -8.30 -3.21 -25.12
CA ASP A 108 -7.31 -4.27 -24.98
C ASP A 108 -7.69 -5.22 -23.82
N SER A 109 -7.04 -6.38 -23.76
CA SER A 109 -7.24 -7.36 -22.70
C SER A 109 -5.91 -7.99 -22.27
N HIS A 110 -5.74 -8.13 -20.98
CA HIS A 110 -4.55 -8.74 -20.37
C HIS A 110 -4.96 -9.95 -19.53
N SER A 111 -4.22 -11.04 -19.70
CA SER A 111 -4.40 -12.25 -18.90
C SER A 111 -3.05 -12.87 -18.64
N ARG A 112 -2.51 -12.60 -17.47
CA ARG A 112 -1.22 -13.12 -16.99
C ARG A 112 -1.23 -13.28 -15.48
N SER A 113 -0.18 -13.88 -14.95
CA SER A 113 0.14 -13.87 -13.52
C SER A 113 1.61 -13.56 -13.33
N TRP A 114 1.96 -13.07 -12.16
CA TRP A 114 3.34 -12.79 -11.80
C TRP A 114 3.63 -13.24 -10.35
N LYS A 115 4.90 -13.42 -10.03
CA LYS A 115 5.34 -13.84 -8.70
C LYS A 115 5.99 -12.63 -8.01
N PRO A 116 5.43 -12.16 -6.91
CA PRO A 116 6.09 -11.14 -6.10
C PRO A 116 7.32 -11.73 -5.43
N LEU A 117 8.30 -10.88 -5.10
CA LEU A 117 9.47 -11.27 -4.32
C LEU A 117 9.06 -11.73 -2.92
N TYR A 118 8.08 -11.07 -2.36
CA TYR A 118 7.41 -11.36 -1.10
C TYR A 118 5.95 -10.87 -1.20
N GLY A 119 5.09 -11.33 -0.31
CA GLY A 119 3.70 -10.90 -0.34
C GLY A 119 2.80 -11.77 0.52
N GLU A 120 1.51 -11.54 0.34
CA GLU A 120 0.43 -12.32 0.94
C GLU A 120 0.06 -13.56 0.10
N ARG A 121 0.72 -13.74 -1.06
CA ARG A 121 0.53 -14.81 -2.05
C ARG A 121 1.81 -15.06 -2.84
N SER A 122 2.05 -16.30 -3.20
CA SER A 122 3.19 -16.66 -4.07
C SER A 122 2.94 -16.38 -5.56
N THR A 123 1.68 -16.13 -5.94
CA THR A 123 1.30 -15.82 -7.32
C THR A 123 0.14 -14.84 -7.32
N ILE A 124 0.27 -13.76 -8.09
CA ILE A 124 -0.75 -12.72 -8.25
C ILE A 124 -1.30 -12.78 -9.66
N PRO A 125 -2.62 -12.99 -9.84
CA PRO A 125 -3.27 -12.87 -11.14
C PRO A 125 -3.33 -11.40 -11.56
N GLU A 126 -3.11 -11.13 -12.85
CA GLU A 126 -3.22 -9.81 -13.45
C GLU A 126 -4.06 -9.93 -14.71
N ASN A 127 -5.39 -9.99 -14.50
CA ASN A 127 -6.37 -10.21 -15.55
C ASN A 127 -7.34 -9.03 -15.60
N TYR A 128 -7.32 -8.28 -16.72
CA TYR A 128 -8.21 -7.13 -16.88
C TYR A 128 -8.53 -6.88 -18.36
N ARG A 129 -9.61 -6.14 -18.59
CA ARG A 129 -9.86 -5.44 -19.85
C ARG A 129 -9.63 -3.96 -19.66
N GLU A 130 -9.09 -3.34 -20.69
CA GLU A 130 -8.73 -1.92 -20.70
C GLU A 130 -9.42 -1.20 -21.84
N ALA A 131 -9.80 0.04 -21.61
CA ALA A 131 -10.15 0.97 -22.66
C ALA A 131 -9.33 2.26 -22.51
N LEU A 132 -8.75 2.70 -23.60
CA LEU A 132 -8.12 4.02 -23.77
C LEU A 132 -9.08 4.91 -24.53
N VAL A 133 -9.71 5.86 -23.86
CA VAL A 133 -10.60 6.85 -24.43
C VAL A 133 -9.84 8.13 -24.73
N SER A 134 -9.65 8.47 -25.99
CA SER A 134 -9.00 9.70 -26.44
C SER A 134 -10.04 10.80 -26.66
N LEU A 135 -9.85 11.91 -25.95
CA LEU A 135 -10.71 13.09 -25.99
C LEU A 135 -9.98 14.27 -26.64
N LYS A 136 -10.69 15.02 -27.49
CA LYS A 136 -10.18 16.21 -28.16
C LYS A 136 -11.05 17.42 -27.85
N GLY A 137 -10.41 18.43 -27.34
CA GLY A 137 -11.03 19.69 -26.96
C GLY A 137 -10.66 20.87 -27.86
N PRO A 138 -11.12 22.07 -27.47
CA PRO A 138 -10.79 23.29 -28.15
C PRO A 138 -9.28 23.50 -28.32
N ALA A 139 -8.87 24.19 -29.41
CA ALA A 139 -7.48 24.47 -29.75
C ALA A 139 -6.59 23.22 -29.92
N GLY A 140 -7.18 22.04 -30.20
CA GLY A 140 -6.45 20.81 -30.44
C GLY A 140 -5.89 20.15 -29.16
N ARG A 141 -6.32 20.59 -28.00
CA ARG A 141 -5.94 19.98 -26.71
C ARG A 141 -6.49 18.57 -26.59
N ARG A 142 -5.69 17.65 -26.07
CA ARG A 142 -6.05 16.24 -25.91
C ARG A 142 -5.94 15.81 -24.46
N LEU A 143 -6.88 14.96 -24.07
CA LEU A 143 -6.90 14.23 -22.80
C LEU A 143 -7.23 12.77 -23.10
N GLN A 144 -6.55 11.85 -22.44
CA GLN A 144 -6.91 10.44 -22.50
C GLN A 144 -7.38 9.98 -21.13
N ILE A 145 -8.34 9.08 -21.12
CA ILE A 145 -8.82 8.39 -19.90
C ILE A 145 -8.59 6.89 -20.11
N VAL A 146 -7.74 6.32 -19.25
CA VAL A 146 -7.51 4.87 -19.22
C VAL A 146 -8.44 4.26 -18.19
N ILE A 147 -9.22 3.25 -18.60
CA ILE A 147 -10.16 2.54 -17.75
C ILE A 147 -9.78 1.07 -17.74
N ARG A 148 -9.62 0.47 -16.57
CA ARG A 148 -9.38 -0.96 -16.39
C ARG A 148 -10.48 -1.60 -15.55
N ALA A 149 -11.00 -2.74 -16.00
CA ALA A 149 -11.91 -3.58 -15.25
C ALA A 149 -11.25 -4.94 -14.96
N TYR A 150 -10.96 -5.16 -13.67
CA TYR A 150 -10.43 -6.40 -13.10
C TYR A 150 -11.56 -7.21 -12.46
N ASN A 151 -11.35 -8.52 -12.22
CA ASN A 151 -12.29 -9.33 -11.43
C ASN A 151 -12.39 -8.84 -9.97
N GLU A 152 -11.36 -8.19 -9.48
CA GLU A 152 -11.23 -7.64 -8.12
C GLU A 152 -11.85 -6.25 -7.97
N GLY A 153 -12.03 -5.52 -9.09
CA GLY A 153 -12.45 -4.14 -9.04
C GLY A 153 -12.20 -3.38 -10.33
N ALA A 154 -12.17 -2.06 -10.25
CA ALA A 154 -11.94 -1.19 -11.39
C ALA A 154 -10.95 -0.08 -11.05
N ALA A 155 -10.31 0.47 -12.08
CA ALA A 155 -9.43 1.63 -11.94
C ALA A 155 -9.51 2.53 -13.16
N LEU A 156 -9.29 3.84 -12.94
CA LEU A 156 -9.15 4.81 -14.02
C LEU A 156 -8.04 5.82 -13.70
N ARG A 157 -7.45 6.42 -14.74
CA ARG A 157 -6.51 7.53 -14.63
C ARG A 157 -6.58 8.44 -15.84
N TYR A 158 -6.10 9.66 -15.68
CA TYR A 158 -5.92 10.59 -16.78
C TYR A 158 -4.51 10.47 -17.36
N VAL A 159 -4.42 10.64 -18.68
CA VAL A 159 -3.14 10.80 -19.38
C VAL A 159 -3.24 12.06 -20.24
N LEU A 160 -2.28 12.95 -20.05
CA LEU A 160 -2.05 14.10 -20.91
C LEU A 160 -0.97 13.68 -21.91
N PRO A 161 -1.34 13.30 -23.15
CA PRO A 161 -0.38 12.83 -24.14
C PRO A 161 0.56 13.97 -24.58
N ASP A 162 1.69 13.61 -25.20
CA ASP A 162 2.55 14.61 -25.83
C ASP A 162 1.77 15.38 -26.89
N GLN A 163 1.76 16.71 -26.79
CA GLN A 163 0.95 17.56 -27.64
C GLN A 163 1.49 18.98 -27.70
N PRO A 164 1.53 19.61 -28.91
CA PRO A 164 2.00 21.00 -29.04
C PRO A 164 1.13 22.02 -28.31
N ALA A 165 -0.19 21.71 -28.16
CA ALA A 165 -1.17 22.64 -27.58
C ALA A 165 -1.06 22.74 -26.04
N LEU A 166 -0.29 21.85 -25.37
CA LEU A 166 -0.09 21.86 -23.93
C LEU A 166 1.23 21.18 -23.62
N LYS A 167 2.31 21.93 -23.45
CA LYS A 167 3.61 21.40 -23.08
C LYS A 167 3.77 21.35 -21.57
N ASP A 168 3.70 22.49 -20.93
CA ASP A 168 3.79 22.64 -19.48
C ASP A 168 2.41 23.00 -18.92
N PHE A 169 2.10 22.49 -17.75
CA PHE A 169 0.79 22.70 -17.13
C PHE A 169 0.90 22.74 -15.61
N VAL A 170 -0.12 23.32 -14.99
CA VAL A 170 -0.37 23.24 -13.56
C VAL A 170 -1.79 22.73 -13.37
N ILE A 171 -1.95 21.54 -12.78
CA ILE A 171 -3.25 21.06 -12.32
C ILE A 171 -3.51 21.70 -10.95
N THR A 172 -4.58 22.45 -10.83
CA THR A 172 -4.99 23.12 -9.59
C THR A 172 -6.05 22.34 -8.82
N SER A 173 -6.79 21.45 -9.49
CA SER A 173 -7.67 20.47 -8.86
C SER A 173 -7.94 19.29 -9.77
N GLU A 174 -8.21 18.15 -9.16
CA GLU A 174 -8.76 16.97 -9.81
C GLU A 174 -10.25 16.87 -9.49
N ASN A 175 -11.08 16.78 -10.52
CA ASN A 175 -12.53 16.81 -10.41
C ASN A 175 -13.15 15.41 -10.57
N THR A 176 -12.43 14.36 -10.17
CA THR A 176 -12.94 12.99 -10.18
C THR A 176 -13.99 12.84 -9.07
N GLU A 177 -15.22 12.58 -9.46
CA GLU A 177 -16.33 12.31 -8.55
C GLU A 177 -16.48 10.81 -8.25
N PHE A 178 -17.08 10.51 -7.10
CA PHE A 178 -17.45 9.19 -6.64
C PHE A 178 -18.88 9.29 -6.09
N HIS A 179 -19.88 9.08 -6.94
CA HIS A 179 -21.29 9.16 -6.55
C HIS A 179 -21.73 7.81 -5.97
N ILE A 180 -21.88 7.75 -4.67
CA ILE A 180 -22.18 6.53 -3.91
C ILE A 180 -23.71 6.41 -3.79
N PRO A 181 -24.29 5.21 -4.01
CA PRO A 181 -25.73 4.99 -3.80
C PRO A 181 -26.21 5.32 -2.39
N ASP A 182 -27.43 5.84 -2.28
CA ASP A 182 -28.04 6.16 -0.98
C ASP A 182 -28.17 4.95 -0.06
N GLY A 183 -28.22 5.21 1.25
CA GLY A 183 -28.41 4.20 2.28
C GLY A 183 -27.17 3.37 2.58
N THR A 184 -25.99 3.82 2.13
CA THR A 184 -24.68 3.21 2.40
C THR A 184 -24.03 3.83 3.62
N ARG A 185 -23.14 3.06 4.25
CA ARG A 185 -22.25 3.52 5.33
C ARG A 185 -20.80 3.44 4.89
N ALA A 186 -19.94 4.20 5.53
CA ALA A 186 -18.50 4.19 5.25
C ALA A 186 -17.70 4.21 6.54
N TRP A 187 -16.49 3.66 6.46
CA TRP A 187 -15.47 3.76 7.50
C TRP A 187 -14.50 4.87 7.12
N GLU A 188 -14.69 6.04 7.72
CA GLU A 188 -13.88 7.23 7.47
C GLU A 188 -12.80 7.45 8.52
N THR A 189 -11.74 8.14 8.12
CA THR A 189 -10.68 8.67 9.00
C THR A 189 -10.10 9.94 8.39
N HIS A 190 -9.63 10.87 9.22
CA HIS A 190 -9.12 12.18 8.78
C HIS A 190 -7.61 12.37 9.06
N GLY A 191 -6.94 11.29 9.40
CA GLY A 191 -5.48 11.26 9.60
C GLY A 191 -4.95 9.84 9.55
N THR A 192 -3.71 9.70 9.15
CA THR A 192 -3.09 8.39 8.91
C THR A 192 -2.96 7.54 10.17
N GLN A 193 -2.67 8.18 11.30
CA GLN A 193 -2.57 7.55 12.62
C GLN A 193 -3.81 7.78 13.51
N GLN A 194 -4.97 8.05 12.90
CA GLN A 194 -6.22 8.26 13.64
C GLN A 194 -7.13 7.04 13.58
N THR A 195 -8.16 7.05 14.42
CA THR A 195 -9.20 6.03 14.45
C THR A 195 -10.15 6.18 13.27
N TYR A 196 -10.82 5.08 12.96
CA TYR A 196 -11.89 5.05 11.94
C TYR A 196 -13.25 5.17 12.60
N GLU A 197 -14.15 5.91 11.96
CA GLU A 197 -15.56 6.02 12.36
C GLU A 197 -16.48 5.45 11.28
N ASN A 198 -17.56 4.79 11.69
CA ASN A 198 -18.56 4.27 10.77
C ASN A 198 -19.72 5.25 10.66
N VAL A 199 -19.79 5.96 9.55
CA VAL A 199 -20.77 7.05 9.29
C VAL A 199 -21.68 6.73 8.10
N TRP A 200 -22.78 7.46 7.92
CA TRP A 200 -23.49 7.44 6.65
C TRP A 200 -22.67 8.15 5.57
N THR A 201 -22.63 7.62 4.35
CA THR A 201 -21.83 8.23 3.26
C THR A 201 -22.19 9.68 2.95
N LYS A 202 -23.45 10.08 3.22
CA LYS A 202 -23.89 11.47 3.08
C LYS A 202 -23.36 12.42 4.17
N ASP A 203 -22.86 11.86 5.27
CA ASP A 203 -22.37 12.57 6.45
C ASP A 203 -20.84 12.55 6.55
N ILE A 204 -20.14 12.03 5.53
CA ILE A 204 -18.67 12.05 5.45
C ILE A 204 -18.18 13.51 5.49
N GLU A 205 -17.21 13.77 6.35
CA GLU A 205 -16.59 15.09 6.48
C GLU A 205 -15.51 15.34 5.40
N PRO A 206 -15.17 16.62 5.10
CA PRO A 206 -14.12 16.95 4.15
C PRO A 206 -12.75 16.37 4.54
N ASN A 207 -11.94 16.02 3.54
CA ASN A 207 -10.59 15.46 3.68
C ASN A 207 -10.55 14.07 4.34
N CYS A 208 -11.55 13.25 4.08
CA CYS A 208 -11.51 11.83 4.47
C CYS A 208 -10.37 11.10 3.74
N ASP A 209 -9.56 10.36 4.46
CA ASP A 209 -8.39 9.66 3.93
C ASP A 209 -8.77 8.30 3.32
N ARG A 210 -7.86 7.76 2.49
CA ARG A 210 -7.99 6.47 1.81
C ARG A 210 -7.22 5.37 2.56
N PRO A 211 -7.58 4.09 2.41
CA PRO A 211 -8.77 3.56 1.73
C PRO A 211 -10.07 3.92 2.44
N LEU A 212 -11.09 4.38 1.68
CA LEU A 212 -12.44 4.60 2.19
C LEU A 212 -13.28 3.36 1.92
N VAL A 213 -13.69 2.66 2.98
CA VAL A 213 -14.47 1.43 2.85
C VAL A 213 -15.94 1.71 2.99
N ILE A 214 -16.73 1.21 2.03
CA ILE A 214 -18.17 1.43 1.92
C ILE A 214 -18.90 0.12 2.16
N GLU A 215 -19.92 0.16 3.00
CA GLU A 215 -20.86 -0.94 3.29
C GLU A 215 -22.20 -0.66 2.61
N TYR A 216 -22.62 -1.55 1.72
CA TYR A 216 -23.90 -1.44 1.03
C TYR A 216 -25.01 -2.16 1.79
N PRO A 217 -26.26 -1.68 1.73
CA PRO A 217 -27.40 -2.28 2.47
C PRO A 217 -27.65 -3.75 2.14
N ASP A 218 -27.19 -4.21 1.00
CA ASP A 218 -27.35 -5.59 0.54
C ASP A 218 -26.17 -6.52 0.90
N GLY A 219 -25.27 -6.04 1.76
CA GLY A 219 -24.15 -6.82 2.29
C GLY A 219 -22.89 -6.82 1.43
N ARG A 220 -22.87 -6.10 0.28
CA ARG A 220 -21.65 -5.88 -0.50
C ARG A 220 -20.75 -4.83 0.14
N TYR A 221 -19.49 -4.86 -0.27
CA TYR A 221 -18.46 -3.93 0.18
C TYR A 221 -17.68 -3.37 -1.00
N ALA A 222 -17.20 -2.14 -0.87
CA ALA A 222 -16.22 -1.56 -1.75
C ALA A 222 -15.18 -0.77 -0.98
N ALA A 223 -13.99 -0.62 -1.55
CA ALA A 223 -12.95 0.25 -1.03
C ALA A 223 -12.48 1.20 -2.13
N LEU A 224 -12.58 2.50 -1.88
CA LEU A 224 -12.05 3.55 -2.75
C LEU A 224 -10.62 3.88 -2.31
N LEU A 225 -9.70 3.91 -3.27
CA LEU A 225 -8.27 4.12 -3.00
C LEU A 225 -7.53 4.65 -4.23
N GLU A 226 -6.24 4.95 -4.05
CA GLU A 226 -5.34 5.33 -5.14
C GLU A 226 -4.17 4.36 -5.26
N ALA A 227 -3.57 4.30 -6.45
CA ALA A 227 -2.35 3.53 -6.70
C ALA A 227 -1.41 4.28 -7.65
N GLY A 228 -0.10 4.00 -7.52
CA GLY A 228 0.91 4.61 -8.38
C GLY A 228 1.05 6.13 -8.19
N ALA A 229 0.95 6.61 -6.95
CA ALA A 229 0.98 8.04 -6.62
C ALA A 229 2.41 8.61 -6.64
N ARG A 230 3.08 8.53 -7.78
CA ARG A 230 4.38 9.14 -8.00
C ARG A 230 4.23 10.56 -8.54
N ASN A 231 4.95 11.54 -7.95
CA ASN A 231 5.00 12.92 -8.42
C ASN A 231 3.59 13.56 -8.54
N TYR A 232 2.74 13.29 -7.56
CA TYR A 232 1.37 13.77 -7.49
C TYR A 232 0.95 13.92 -6.03
N PRO A 233 0.20 14.98 -5.63
CA PRO A 233 -0.30 15.09 -4.26
C PRO A 233 -1.17 13.90 -3.87
N VAL A 234 -1.19 13.59 -2.61
CA VAL A 234 -2.10 12.57 -2.06
C VAL A 234 -3.55 12.97 -2.30
N MET A 235 -4.37 12.01 -2.70
CA MET A 235 -5.82 12.18 -2.84
C MET A 235 -6.52 11.92 -1.51
N LEU A 236 -7.41 12.85 -1.13
CA LEU A 236 -8.43 12.67 -0.12
C LEU A 236 -9.82 12.75 -0.74
N PHE A 237 -10.85 12.41 0.03
CA PHE A 237 -12.25 12.52 -0.38
C PHE A 237 -12.92 13.66 0.37
N SER A 238 -13.66 14.51 -0.36
CA SER A 238 -14.49 15.55 0.25
C SER A 238 -15.91 15.53 -0.36
N PRO A 239 -16.95 15.91 0.36
CA PRO A 239 -18.29 16.06 -0.22
C PRO A 239 -18.27 17.01 -1.42
N ALA A 240 -18.86 16.59 -2.54
CA ALA A 240 -18.97 17.41 -3.73
C ALA A 240 -20.02 18.52 -3.49
N PRO A 241 -19.68 19.81 -3.71
CA PRO A 241 -20.62 20.91 -3.45
C PRO A 241 -21.93 20.76 -4.23
N GLY A 242 -23.06 20.78 -3.52
CA GLY A 242 -24.40 20.70 -4.11
C GLY A 242 -24.81 19.34 -4.67
N LYS A 243 -24.01 18.28 -4.45
CA LYS A 243 -24.29 16.91 -4.92
C LYS A 243 -24.31 15.93 -3.72
N PRO A 244 -25.42 15.77 -3.00
CA PRO A 244 -25.51 14.82 -1.88
C PRO A 244 -25.09 13.40 -2.30
N GLY A 245 -24.41 12.67 -1.41
CA GLY A 245 -23.94 11.31 -1.67
C GLY A 245 -22.78 11.21 -2.68
N THR A 246 -22.27 12.35 -3.16
CA THR A 246 -21.14 12.40 -4.09
C THR A 246 -19.91 12.94 -3.37
N LEU A 247 -18.81 12.20 -3.44
CA LEU A 247 -17.48 12.67 -3.03
C LEU A 247 -16.71 13.14 -4.26
N VAL A 248 -15.77 14.04 -4.05
CA VAL A 248 -14.82 14.50 -5.06
C VAL A 248 -13.40 14.33 -4.55
N SER A 249 -12.48 14.02 -5.46
CA SER A 249 -11.05 13.99 -5.18
C SER A 249 -10.57 15.37 -4.72
N THR A 250 -9.91 15.41 -3.57
CA THR A 250 -9.28 16.60 -3.02
C THR A 250 -7.77 16.35 -2.94
N LEU A 251 -6.98 17.19 -3.61
CA LEU A 251 -5.53 17.09 -3.56
C LEU A 251 -5.01 17.83 -2.33
N MET A 252 -4.02 17.24 -1.66
CA MET A 252 -3.43 17.86 -0.47
C MET A 252 -2.23 18.75 -0.83
N GLY A 253 -2.18 19.92 -0.21
CA GLY A 253 -0.98 20.74 -0.11
C GLY A 253 -0.15 20.36 1.11
N GLY A 254 1.01 20.99 1.26
CA GLY A 254 1.73 20.92 2.54
C GLY A 254 0.86 21.49 3.67
N ARG A 255 1.03 21.00 4.89
CA ARG A 255 0.35 21.58 6.06
C ARG A 255 0.63 23.09 6.13
N VAL A 256 -0.41 23.88 6.30
CA VAL A 256 -0.26 25.30 6.58
C VAL A 256 0.21 25.44 8.03
N GLN A 257 1.36 26.04 8.24
CA GLN A 257 1.86 26.35 9.60
C GLN A 257 0.75 26.97 10.46
N GLY A 258 0.52 26.41 11.64
CA GLY A 258 -0.18 27.08 12.73
C GLY A 258 -1.52 26.51 13.20
N THR A 259 -1.92 25.31 12.75
CA THR A 259 -3.21 24.73 13.19
C THR A 259 -3.10 23.67 14.29
N GLU A 260 -1.95 23.05 14.48
CA GLU A 260 -1.61 22.18 15.63
C GLU A 260 -0.09 22.21 15.84
N PRO A 261 0.44 22.16 17.06
CA PRO A 261 1.86 21.99 17.27
C PRO A 261 2.25 20.58 16.80
N ASP A 262 3.04 20.52 15.75
CA ASP A 262 3.70 19.27 15.34
C ASP A 262 4.69 18.86 16.43
N PRO A 263 4.55 17.71 17.08
CA PRO A 263 5.52 17.22 18.06
C PRO A 263 6.95 17.12 17.52
N GLY A 264 7.09 16.96 16.19
CA GLY A 264 8.35 16.88 15.49
C GLY A 264 8.90 18.20 14.94
N GLY A 265 8.16 19.33 15.05
CA GLY A 265 8.55 20.62 14.49
C GLY A 265 8.71 20.56 12.96
N GLU A 266 7.62 20.75 12.23
CA GLU A 266 7.66 20.73 10.76
C GLU A 266 8.74 21.66 10.22
N THR A 267 9.60 21.13 9.37
CA THR A 267 10.40 21.97 8.49
C THR A 267 9.42 22.62 7.50
N PRO A 268 9.32 23.95 7.44
CA PRO A 268 8.45 24.56 6.44
C PRO A 268 8.87 24.04 5.06
N PRO A 269 7.88 23.80 4.16
CA PRO A 269 8.20 23.33 2.83
C PRO A 269 9.24 24.26 2.19
N PRO A 270 10.22 23.72 1.45
CA PRO A 270 11.39 24.46 0.97
C PRO A 270 11.03 25.62 0.02
N ASN A 271 9.80 25.67 -0.44
CA ASN A 271 9.27 26.75 -1.26
C ASN A 271 7.74 26.75 -1.28
N GLU A 272 7.14 27.84 -1.77
CA GLU A 272 5.68 27.99 -1.91
C GLU A 272 5.03 26.85 -2.74
N ARG A 273 5.74 26.27 -3.71
CA ARG A 273 5.24 25.15 -4.50
C ARG A 273 4.97 23.89 -3.64
N ALA A 274 5.84 23.62 -2.69
CA ALA A 274 5.72 22.44 -1.85
C ALA A 274 4.51 22.49 -0.91
N SER A 275 3.99 23.70 -0.63
CA SER A 275 2.80 23.89 0.21
C SER A 275 1.47 23.84 -0.52
N LYS A 276 1.46 23.96 -1.86
CA LYS A 276 0.22 24.02 -2.65
C LYS A 276 -0.27 22.63 -3.06
N PRO A 277 -1.60 22.40 -3.09
CA PRO A 277 -2.19 21.15 -3.58
C PRO A 277 -2.18 21.08 -5.12
N TYR A 278 -1.13 21.54 -5.77
CA TYR A 278 -1.02 21.66 -7.22
C TYR A 278 -0.06 20.62 -7.79
N VAL A 279 -0.26 20.32 -9.07
CA VAL A 279 0.64 19.45 -9.82
C VAL A 279 1.29 20.25 -10.95
N TRP A 280 2.59 20.40 -10.88
CA TRP A 280 3.39 20.96 -11.95
C TRP A 280 3.94 19.83 -12.82
N GLY A 281 3.66 19.87 -14.10
CA GLY A 281 4.07 18.83 -15.01
C GLY A 281 4.28 19.33 -16.44
N SER A 282 4.83 18.43 -17.24
CA SER A 282 4.94 18.57 -18.68
C SER A 282 4.44 17.32 -19.36
N THR A 283 3.89 17.46 -20.57
CA THR A 283 3.41 16.31 -21.35
C THR A 283 4.59 15.55 -21.99
N PRO A 284 4.55 14.20 -22.05
CA PRO A 284 3.44 13.34 -21.62
C PRO A 284 3.41 13.16 -20.09
N PHE A 285 2.21 13.07 -19.51
CA PHE A 285 2.02 12.91 -18.07
C PHE A 285 0.83 11.99 -17.76
N ALA A 286 0.96 11.13 -16.76
CA ALA A 286 -0.14 10.30 -16.26
C ALA A 286 -0.37 10.58 -14.76
N THR A 287 -1.64 10.73 -14.38
CA THR A 287 -2.01 10.82 -12.97
C THR A 287 -1.94 9.46 -12.28
N PRO A 288 -1.94 9.40 -10.94
CA PRO A 288 -2.20 8.16 -10.21
C PRO A 288 -3.54 7.52 -10.64
N TRP A 289 -3.68 6.24 -10.36
CA TRP A 289 -4.92 5.53 -10.52
C TRP A 289 -5.91 5.86 -9.41
N ARG A 290 -7.18 6.05 -9.78
CA ARG A 290 -8.33 6.06 -8.89
C ARG A 290 -8.97 4.69 -9.01
N ALA A 291 -8.99 3.94 -7.90
CA ALA A 291 -9.35 2.53 -7.91
C ALA A 291 -10.48 2.23 -6.92
N VAL A 292 -11.24 1.20 -7.24
CA VAL A 292 -12.25 0.62 -6.38
C VAL A 292 -12.07 -0.90 -6.33
N ILE A 293 -11.89 -1.46 -5.14
CA ILE A 293 -11.94 -2.91 -4.88
C ILE A 293 -13.38 -3.23 -4.48
N VAL A 294 -13.91 -4.38 -4.89
CA VAL A 294 -15.29 -4.81 -4.60
C VAL A 294 -15.33 -6.21 -4.01
N GLY A 295 -16.33 -6.51 -3.17
CA GLY A 295 -16.51 -7.82 -2.54
C GLY A 295 -17.93 -8.05 -2.03
N GLU A 296 -18.27 -9.31 -1.75
CA GLU A 296 -19.53 -9.71 -1.11
C GLU A 296 -19.39 -9.80 0.42
N ARG A 297 -18.15 -9.89 0.90
CA ARG A 297 -17.78 -9.89 2.32
C ARG A 297 -16.65 -8.90 2.54
N PRO A 298 -16.47 -8.34 3.75
CA PRO A 298 -15.34 -7.44 4.01
C PRO A 298 -13.99 -8.14 3.79
N GLY A 299 -13.88 -9.44 4.06
CA GLY A 299 -12.69 -10.26 3.80
C GLY A 299 -12.29 -10.34 2.33
N ASP A 300 -13.25 -10.25 1.41
CA ASP A 300 -12.96 -10.26 -0.03
C ASP A 300 -12.11 -9.04 -0.44
N LEU A 301 -12.27 -7.89 0.24
CA LEU A 301 -11.45 -6.71 -0.02
C LEU A 301 -9.99 -6.97 0.31
N MET A 302 -9.71 -7.63 1.45
CA MET A 302 -8.34 -8.04 1.82
C MET A 302 -7.76 -9.06 0.85
N GLU A 303 -8.56 -10.06 0.46
CA GLU A 303 -8.11 -11.08 -0.48
C GLU A 303 -7.85 -10.54 -1.89
N ARG A 304 -8.34 -9.33 -2.21
CA ARG A 304 -8.24 -8.63 -3.51
C ARG A 304 -7.35 -7.39 -3.48
N ASN A 305 -6.72 -7.07 -2.36
CA ASN A 305 -5.90 -5.87 -2.19
C ASN A 305 -4.69 -5.80 -3.15
N TYR A 306 -4.27 -6.93 -3.72
CA TYR A 306 -3.22 -6.98 -4.74
C TYR A 306 -3.57 -6.21 -6.03
N LEU A 307 -4.81 -5.76 -6.21
CA LEU A 307 -5.19 -4.82 -7.26
C LEU A 307 -4.30 -3.57 -7.22
N VAL A 308 -3.95 -3.08 -6.01
CA VAL A 308 -3.06 -1.93 -5.83
C VAL A 308 -1.69 -2.19 -6.44
N LEU A 309 -1.15 -3.39 -6.26
CA LEU A 309 0.12 -3.79 -6.87
C LEU A 309 -0.01 -3.88 -8.40
N ASN A 310 -1.09 -4.47 -8.93
CA ASN A 310 -1.32 -4.61 -10.37
C ASN A 310 -1.45 -3.26 -11.11
N LEU A 311 -1.71 -2.18 -10.40
CA LEU A 311 -1.76 -0.82 -10.94
C LEU A 311 -0.39 -0.10 -10.96
N ASN A 312 0.68 -0.78 -10.53
CA ASN A 312 2.05 -0.28 -10.56
C ASN A 312 2.90 -1.05 -11.58
N GLU A 313 4.01 -0.44 -11.99
CA GLU A 313 4.92 -1.06 -12.94
C GLU A 313 5.66 -2.26 -12.33
N PRO A 314 6.10 -3.22 -13.14
CA PRO A 314 6.97 -4.31 -12.69
C PRO A 314 8.23 -3.80 -12.02
N SER A 315 8.94 -4.70 -11.31
CA SER A 315 10.17 -4.36 -10.59
C SER A 315 11.21 -3.69 -11.49
N ALA A 316 11.69 -2.53 -11.05
CA ALA A 316 12.82 -1.83 -11.65
C ALA A 316 14.18 -2.34 -11.15
N ILE A 317 14.20 -3.19 -10.11
CA ILE A 317 15.40 -3.78 -9.53
C ILE A 317 15.64 -5.15 -10.18
N MET A 318 16.75 -5.29 -10.90
CA MET A 318 17.09 -6.56 -11.57
C MET A 318 17.66 -7.60 -10.58
N ASP A 319 18.58 -7.20 -9.71
CA ASP A 319 19.12 -8.05 -8.66
C ASP A 319 18.41 -7.79 -7.35
N THR A 320 17.46 -8.65 -7.00
CA THR A 320 16.70 -8.58 -5.75
C THR A 320 17.25 -9.52 -4.67
N SER A 321 18.38 -10.18 -4.90
CA SER A 321 18.91 -11.21 -4.00
C SER A 321 19.28 -10.70 -2.60
N TRP A 322 19.51 -9.42 -2.45
CA TRP A 322 19.82 -8.73 -1.19
C TRP A 322 18.59 -8.30 -0.38
N ILE A 323 17.43 -8.25 -1.00
CA ILE A 323 16.16 -7.91 -0.33
C ILE A 323 15.66 -9.15 0.41
N LYS A 324 15.65 -9.09 1.73
CA LYS A 324 15.30 -10.24 2.58
C LYS A 324 14.19 -9.85 3.55
N PRO A 325 12.97 -10.34 3.35
CA PRO A 325 11.92 -10.22 4.36
C PRO A 325 12.33 -10.87 5.68
N GLY A 326 11.79 -10.38 6.79
CA GLY A 326 12.12 -10.94 8.09
C GLY A 326 11.48 -10.21 9.26
N LYS A 327 11.78 -10.70 10.45
CA LYS A 327 11.33 -10.14 11.73
C LYS A 327 12.41 -9.23 12.31
N CYS A 328 12.01 -8.14 12.95
CA CYS A 328 12.89 -7.14 13.53
C CYS A 328 12.54 -6.89 14.99
N ILE A 329 13.56 -6.72 15.84
CA ILE A 329 13.41 -6.19 17.20
C ILE A 329 14.07 -4.81 17.28
N ARG A 330 13.47 -3.90 18.05
CA ARG A 330 14.03 -2.58 18.32
C ARG A 330 15.00 -2.65 19.51
N ASP A 331 16.19 -2.06 19.38
CA ASP A 331 17.02 -1.72 20.55
C ASP A 331 16.51 -0.41 21.16
N ILE A 332 15.83 -0.53 22.29
CA ILE A 332 15.29 0.62 23.03
C ILE A 332 16.35 1.36 23.85
N THR A 333 17.60 0.88 23.86
CA THR A 333 18.67 1.45 24.69
C THR A 333 19.60 2.36 23.91
N ASN A 334 19.69 2.20 22.59
CA ASN A 334 20.71 2.81 21.74
C ASN A 334 22.13 2.71 22.32
N SER A 335 22.47 1.53 22.85
CA SER A 335 23.78 1.29 23.46
C SER A 335 24.46 0.06 22.86
N THR A 336 25.79 0.01 22.95
CA THR A 336 26.56 -1.17 22.48
C THR A 336 26.12 -2.44 23.21
N ARG A 337 25.85 -2.35 24.51
CA ARG A 337 25.44 -3.48 25.34
C ARG A 337 24.05 -3.96 24.95
N GLY A 338 23.07 -3.07 24.91
CA GLY A 338 21.69 -3.42 24.59
C GLY A 338 21.54 -3.93 23.16
N ALA A 339 22.25 -3.34 22.20
CA ALA A 339 22.30 -3.84 20.84
C ALA A 339 22.79 -5.29 20.76
N LYS A 340 23.87 -5.65 21.50
CA LYS A 340 24.34 -7.03 21.56
C LYS A 340 23.34 -7.97 22.21
N GLU A 341 22.68 -7.53 23.28
CA GLU A 341 21.60 -8.31 23.90
C GLU A 341 20.43 -8.53 22.93
N CYS A 342 20.05 -7.52 22.12
CA CYS A 342 19.06 -7.67 21.06
C CYS A 342 19.53 -8.60 19.92
N VAL A 343 20.80 -8.55 19.53
CA VAL A 343 21.39 -9.47 18.54
C VAL A 343 21.36 -10.91 19.03
N ASP A 344 21.72 -11.18 20.28
CA ASP A 344 21.69 -12.51 20.88
C ASP A 344 20.25 -13.03 20.97
N PHE A 345 19.30 -12.19 21.36
CA PHE A 345 17.89 -12.50 21.39
C PHE A 345 17.36 -12.80 19.99
N ALA A 346 17.66 -11.95 19.01
CA ALA A 346 17.26 -12.14 17.63
C ALA A 346 17.75 -13.47 17.07
N LYS A 347 19.02 -13.82 17.31
CA LYS A 347 19.60 -15.09 16.91
C LYS A 347 18.93 -16.30 17.57
N LYS A 348 18.59 -16.19 18.84
CA LYS A 348 17.91 -17.24 19.60
C LYS A 348 16.46 -17.47 19.15
N HIS A 349 15.76 -16.41 18.76
CA HIS A 349 14.34 -16.37 18.48
C HIS A 349 14.02 -16.22 16.98
N ASP A 350 14.95 -16.57 16.10
CA ASP A 350 14.78 -16.53 14.63
C ASP A 350 14.27 -15.18 14.11
N LEU A 351 14.76 -14.06 14.67
CA LEU A 351 14.60 -12.73 14.11
C LEU A 351 15.80 -12.42 13.21
N GLN A 352 15.57 -11.70 12.14
CA GLN A 352 16.59 -11.42 11.14
C GLN A 352 17.27 -10.08 11.35
N TYR A 353 16.61 -9.15 12.05
CA TYR A 353 17.06 -7.77 12.15
C TYR A 353 16.97 -7.20 13.57
N VAL A 354 17.85 -6.25 13.85
CA VAL A 354 17.77 -5.32 14.97
C VAL A 354 17.77 -3.90 14.39
N VAL A 355 16.86 -3.04 14.84
CA VAL A 355 16.84 -1.62 14.49
C VAL A 355 17.33 -0.77 15.64
N HIS A 356 18.27 0.14 15.35
CA HIS A 356 18.53 1.32 16.15
C HIS A 356 17.58 2.42 15.70
N ASP A 357 16.66 2.77 16.59
CA ASP A 357 15.64 3.79 16.34
C ASP A 357 16.19 5.21 16.64
N GLY A 358 15.35 6.24 16.64
CA GLY A 358 15.76 7.62 16.83
C GLY A 358 16.78 7.84 17.96
N GLY A 359 17.65 8.82 17.78
CA GLY A 359 18.65 9.22 18.77
C GLY A 359 20.06 8.65 18.62
N TRP A 360 20.29 7.60 17.80
CA TRP A 360 21.61 6.97 17.66
C TRP A 360 22.70 7.89 17.07
N TYR A 361 22.33 8.89 16.28
CA TYR A 361 23.24 9.92 15.72
C TYR A 361 23.11 11.29 16.39
N GLY A 362 22.33 11.40 17.44
CA GLY A 362 21.98 12.63 18.14
C GLY A 362 20.47 12.85 18.13
N SER A 363 20.03 14.07 18.48
CA SER A 363 18.61 14.40 18.40
C SER A 363 18.19 14.53 16.93
N GLU A 364 17.23 13.74 16.51
CA GLU A 364 16.62 13.81 15.18
C GLU A 364 15.95 15.17 14.89
N LEU A 365 15.56 15.88 15.95
CA LEU A 365 14.96 17.21 15.87
C LEU A 365 16.00 18.33 15.72
N ASP A 366 17.30 18.03 15.92
CA ASP A 366 18.37 19.01 15.73
C ASP A 366 18.71 19.13 14.22
N PRO A 367 18.51 20.30 13.61
CA PRO A 367 18.88 20.51 12.22
C PRO A 367 20.38 20.32 11.93
N ALA A 368 21.24 20.37 12.96
CA ALA A 368 22.68 20.15 12.85
C ALA A 368 23.09 18.69 13.06
N ALA A 369 22.16 17.80 13.41
CA ALA A 369 22.45 16.38 13.57
C ALA A 369 22.96 15.78 12.25
N ASP A 370 23.95 14.88 12.38
CA ASP A 370 24.65 14.27 11.25
C ASP A 370 24.50 12.75 11.30
N ALA A 371 23.65 12.21 10.43
CA ALA A 371 23.39 10.77 10.34
C ALA A 371 24.54 9.98 9.67
N THR A 372 25.63 10.62 9.29
CA THR A 372 26.85 9.94 8.83
C THR A 372 27.78 9.56 9.99
N VAL A 373 27.47 10.00 11.22
CA VAL A 373 28.31 9.79 12.41
C VAL A 373 27.46 9.31 13.57
N ALA A 374 27.83 8.18 14.16
CA ALA A 374 27.18 7.72 15.40
C ALA A 374 27.54 8.64 16.58
N ASN A 375 26.54 9.02 17.37
CA ASN A 375 26.77 9.70 18.63
C ASN A 375 27.28 8.67 19.66
N PRO A 376 28.49 8.82 20.23
CA PRO A 376 28.99 7.86 21.20
C PRO A 376 28.23 7.90 22.55
N ASN A 377 27.42 8.94 22.79
CA ASN A 377 26.60 9.10 23.99
C ASN A 377 25.16 9.49 23.60
N PRO A 378 24.39 8.62 22.97
CA PRO A 378 23.01 8.91 22.59
C PRO A 378 22.11 9.04 23.82
N ASN A 379 21.13 9.95 23.78
CA ASN A 379 20.20 10.23 24.88
C ASN A 379 19.08 9.20 25.06
N ALA A 380 19.26 7.98 24.62
CA ALA A 380 18.19 7.01 24.52
C ALA A 380 17.88 6.24 25.82
N SER A 381 18.65 6.45 26.87
CA SER A 381 18.61 5.62 28.08
C SER A 381 17.48 5.91 29.08
N ASP A 382 16.55 6.82 28.77
CA ASP A 382 15.46 7.15 29.69
C ASP A 382 14.53 5.98 30.00
N ARG A 383 14.55 4.94 29.17
CA ARG A 383 13.71 3.73 29.33
C ARG A 383 14.40 2.57 30.04
N VAL A 384 15.70 2.44 29.93
CA VAL A 384 16.47 1.32 30.52
C VAL A 384 17.73 1.88 31.21
N PRO A 385 17.68 2.19 32.53
CA PRO A 385 18.84 2.69 33.26
C PRO A 385 20.04 1.74 33.21
N GLY A 386 21.25 2.31 33.11
CA GLY A 386 22.51 1.56 33.13
C GLY A 386 22.98 1.07 31.75
N TYR A 387 22.32 1.52 30.67
CA TYR A 387 22.77 1.29 29.29
C TYR A 387 23.34 2.60 28.73
N GLU A 388 24.65 2.64 28.56
CA GLU A 388 25.38 3.85 28.15
C GLU A 388 26.35 3.51 27.01
N GLY A 389 26.63 4.52 26.18
CA GLY A 389 27.64 4.47 25.12
C GLY A 389 27.31 3.57 23.91
N LEU A 390 27.42 4.13 22.73
CA LEU A 390 27.21 3.43 21.46
C LEU A 390 28.51 3.43 20.64
N ASP A 391 29.09 2.26 20.47
CA ASP A 391 30.12 1.94 19.47
C ASP A 391 29.44 1.23 18.30
N LEU A 392 28.89 1.99 17.35
CA LEU A 392 28.15 1.46 16.20
C LEU A 392 29.03 0.51 15.33
N PRO A 393 30.30 0.81 15.04
CA PRO A 393 31.19 -0.14 14.35
C PRO A 393 31.28 -1.50 15.04
N GLU A 394 31.37 -1.54 16.36
CA GLU A 394 31.40 -2.78 17.13
C GLU A 394 30.05 -3.52 17.06
N VAL A 395 28.94 -2.81 17.15
CA VAL A 395 27.61 -3.40 16.99
C VAL A 395 27.45 -4.04 15.61
N LEU A 396 27.84 -3.35 14.55
CA LEU A 396 27.75 -3.85 13.17
C LEU A 396 28.63 -5.09 12.97
N ARG A 397 29.83 -5.09 13.55
CA ARG A 397 30.71 -6.26 13.51
C ARG A 397 30.09 -7.46 14.22
N TYR A 398 29.62 -7.27 15.44
CA TYR A 398 29.02 -8.33 16.27
C TYR A 398 27.75 -8.92 15.61
N ALA A 399 26.87 -8.07 15.10
CA ALA A 399 25.66 -8.48 14.40
C ALA A 399 25.98 -9.30 13.14
N LYS A 400 26.95 -8.85 12.35
CA LYS A 400 27.43 -9.56 11.15
C LYS A 400 27.97 -10.96 11.49
N GLU A 401 28.79 -11.07 12.53
CA GLU A 401 29.34 -12.36 13.00
C GLU A 401 28.24 -13.30 13.51
N SER A 402 27.17 -12.74 14.06
CA SER A 402 25.98 -13.46 14.54
C SER A 402 24.98 -13.81 13.43
N GLY A 403 25.15 -13.27 12.22
CA GLY A 403 24.23 -13.46 11.10
C GLY A 403 22.96 -12.60 11.16
N ILE A 404 22.95 -11.55 12.01
CA ILE A 404 21.85 -10.63 12.19
C ILE A 404 22.11 -9.32 11.43
N GLY A 405 21.09 -8.80 10.75
CA GLY A 405 21.17 -7.52 10.05
C GLY A 405 20.87 -6.34 10.97
N ILE A 406 21.56 -5.22 10.76
CA ILE A 406 21.26 -3.96 11.45
C ILE A 406 20.51 -3.03 10.49
N MET A 407 19.46 -2.41 10.98
CA MET A 407 18.75 -1.31 10.35
C MET A 407 18.94 -0.03 11.20
N LEU A 408 18.98 1.12 10.54
CA LEU A 408 19.15 2.41 11.20
C LEU A 408 17.97 3.32 10.89
N TYR A 409 17.46 3.97 11.90
CA TYR A 409 16.48 5.06 11.76
C TYR A 409 17.20 6.33 11.31
N VAL A 410 16.59 7.05 10.38
CA VAL A 410 17.02 8.42 10.02
C VAL A 410 15.79 9.28 9.77
N ASP A 411 15.73 10.42 10.44
CA ASP A 411 14.68 11.41 10.26
C ASP A 411 14.71 12.02 8.84
N HIS A 412 13.53 12.36 8.30
CA HIS A 412 13.43 12.94 6.95
C HIS A 412 14.28 14.18 6.76
N ARG A 413 14.50 15.00 7.82
CA ARG A 413 15.31 16.23 7.74
C ARG A 413 16.76 15.96 7.39
N GLN A 414 17.33 14.89 7.93
CA GLN A 414 18.67 14.44 7.60
C GLN A 414 18.69 13.71 6.26
N LEU A 415 17.68 12.88 5.99
CA LEU A 415 17.56 12.21 4.67
C LEU A 415 17.46 13.20 3.51
N GLU A 416 16.71 14.29 3.65
CA GLU A 416 16.62 15.33 2.63
C GLU A 416 17.97 15.99 2.32
N LYS A 417 18.82 16.15 3.33
CA LYS A 417 20.13 16.81 3.21
C LYS A 417 21.25 15.85 2.81
N GLN A 418 21.21 14.62 3.32
CA GLN A 418 22.37 13.73 3.37
C GLN A 418 22.13 12.39 2.66
N MET A 419 21.00 12.16 1.99
CA MET A 419 20.67 10.84 1.39
C MET A 419 21.78 10.33 0.45
N ASP A 420 22.38 11.23 -0.34
CA ASP A 420 23.47 10.91 -1.26
C ASP A 420 24.79 10.55 -0.54
N GLU A 421 24.95 10.94 0.71
CA GLU A 421 26.10 10.60 1.56
C GLU A 421 25.81 9.38 2.42
N ILE A 422 24.60 9.31 2.98
CA ILE A 422 24.13 8.24 3.86
C ILE A 422 24.07 6.90 3.12
N ALA A 423 23.44 6.87 1.95
CA ALA A 423 23.18 5.61 1.27
C ALA A 423 24.45 4.82 0.91
N PRO A 424 25.47 5.40 0.25
CA PRO A 424 26.73 4.68 -0.02
C PRO A 424 27.52 4.37 1.26
N LEU A 425 27.42 5.21 2.31
CA LEU A 425 28.08 4.97 3.58
C LEU A 425 27.49 3.75 4.30
N TYR A 426 26.16 3.66 4.37
CA TYR A 426 25.48 2.55 5.04
C TYR A 426 25.66 1.23 4.29
N GLU A 427 25.68 1.26 2.96
CA GLU A 427 26.08 0.08 2.15
C GLU A 427 27.48 -0.37 2.53
N LYS A 428 28.45 0.55 2.64
CA LYS A 428 29.83 0.26 3.04
C LYS A 428 29.89 -0.28 4.48
N TRP A 429 29.09 0.21 5.39
CA TRP A 429 29.00 -0.29 6.76
C TRP A 429 28.35 -1.68 6.85
N GLY A 430 27.63 -2.09 5.81
CA GLY A 430 26.87 -3.35 5.78
C GLY A 430 25.52 -3.31 6.45
N VAL A 431 24.99 -2.10 6.70
CA VAL A 431 23.62 -1.85 7.13
C VAL A 431 22.63 -2.46 6.12
N LYS A 432 21.52 -3.01 6.60
CA LYS A 432 20.55 -3.72 5.76
C LYS A 432 19.39 -2.88 5.30
N GLY A 433 19.11 -1.80 5.99
CA GLY A 433 18.02 -0.92 5.62
C GLY A 433 17.97 0.35 6.46
N ILE A 434 17.13 1.25 6.03
CA ILE A 434 16.87 2.52 6.71
C ILE A 434 15.39 2.59 7.07
N LYS A 435 15.09 2.96 8.31
CA LYS A 435 13.77 3.38 8.75
C LYS A 435 13.71 4.90 8.61
N PHE A 436 12.88 5.37 7.68
CA PHE A 436 12.66 6.79 7.45
C PHE A 436 11.67 7.32 8.48
N GLY A 437 12.06 8.27 9.31
CA GLY A 437 11.22 8.83 10.35
C GLY A 437 10.62 10.19 10.01
N PHE A 438 9.47 10.49 10.60
CA PHE A 438 8.69 11.73 10.46
C PHE A 438 8.42 12.14 9.00
N VAL A 439 8.21 11.15 8.12
CA VAL A 439 8.06 11.37 6.68
C VAL A 439 6.76 12.10 6.38
N GLN A 440 6.88 13.22 5.68
CA GLN A 440 5.76 13.97 5.15
C GLN A 440 5.37 13.47 3.74
N PHE A 441 4.10 13.60 3.34
CA PHE A 441 3.64 12.98 2.09
C PHE A 441 2.55 13.76 1.33
N TRP A 442 2.12 14.91 1.82
CA TRP A 442 0.90 15.57 1.37
C TRP A 442 0.97 16.13 -0.05
N SER A 443 2.04 16.85 -0.40
CA SER A 443 2.18 17.53 -1.68
C SER A 443 2.93 16.72 -2.74
N GLN A 444 2.90 17.20 -3.98
CA GLN A 444 3.70 16.64 -5.07
C GLN A 444 5.20 16.58 -4.73
N HIS A 445 5.72 17.59 -4.03
CA HIS A 445 7.12 17.63 -3.61
C HIS A 445 7.48 16.41 -2.74
N TRP A 446 6.69 16.15 -1.70
CA TRP A 446 6.95 15.08 -0.76
C TRP A 446 6.76 13.69 -1.37
N THR A 447 5.70 13.48 -2.14
CA THR A 447 5.51 12.18 -2.81
C THR A 447 6.65 11.90 -3.79
N LYS A 448 7.11 12.92 -4.53
CA LYS A 448 8.28 12.76 -5.40
C LYS A 448 9.54 12.41 -4.61
N TRP A 449 9.81 13.14 -3.52
CA TRP A 449 10.96 12.92 -2.67
C TRP A 449 10.98 11.48 -2.09
N ILE A 450 9.85 10.98 -1.60
CA ILE A 450 9.74 9.60 -1.10
C ILE A 450 10.16 8.59 -2.17
N TYR A 451 9.62 8.71 -3.38
CA TYR A 451 9.94 7.80 -4.47
C TYR A 451 11.42 7.87 -4.86
N ASP A 452 11.99 9.06 -4.95
CA ASP A 452 13.40 9.27 -5.31
C ASP A 452 14.33 8.73 -4.21
N SER A 453 13.95 8.87 -2.93
CA SER A 453 14.72 8.35 -1.79
C SER A 453 14.69 6.82 -1.73
N VAL A 454 13.52 6.19 -1.97
CA VAL A 454 13.41 4.73 -2.06
C VAL A 454 14.24 4.18 -3.23
N GLU A 455 14.25 4.88 -4.37
CA GLU A 455 15.07 4.53 -5.53
C GLU A 455 16.57 4.66 -5.23
N THR A 456 16.97 5.71 -4.51
CA THR A 456 18.37 5.90 -4.09
C THR A 456 18.79 4.80 -3.11
N ALA A 457 17.96 4.46 -2.13
CA ALA A 457 18.20 3.34 -1.22
C ALA A 457 18.37 2.01 -2.00
N ALA A 458 17.55 1.78 -3.05
CA ALA A 458 17.66 0.59 -3.88
C ALA A 458 19.01 0.49 -4.60
N LYS A 459 19.55 1.61 -5.11
CA LYS A 459 20.87 1.65 -5.77
C LYS A 459 22.01 1.22 -4.85
N HIS A 460 21.83 1.43 -3.55
CA HIS A 460 22.78 1.10 -2.47
C HIS A 460 22.39 -0.14 -1.66
N ARG A 461 21.49 -0.99 -2.20
CA ARG A 461 21.08 -2.24 -1.56
C ARG A 461 20.55 -2.10 -0.14
N LEU A 462 19.79 -1.03 0.11
CA LEU A 462 19.17 -0.74 1.38
C LEU A 462 17.66 -0.97 1.31
N MET A 463 17.14 -1.79 2.21
CA MET A 463 15.70 -1.93 2.45
C MET A 463 15.17 -0.67 3.13
N VAL A 464 13.89 -0.38 2.96
CA VAL A 464 13.26 0.82 3.50
C VAL A 464 12.00 0.43 4.26
N ASP A 465 11.85 1.00 5.44
CA ASP A 465 10.63 1.17 6.18
C ASP A 465 10.31 2.66 6.26
N ILE A 466 9.07 3.07 5.97
CA ILE A 466 8.67 4.48 6.06
C ILE A 466 7.72 4.64 7.25
N HIS A 467 8.12 5.46 8.21
CA HIS A 467 7.32 5.75 9.40
C HIS A 467 6.46 7.00 9.25
N ASP A 468 5.55 7.15 10.19
CA ASP A 468 4.57 8.20 10.37
C ASP A 468 3.43 8.18 9.33
N GLU A 469 3.34 9.10 8.41
CA GLU A 469 2.07 9.37 7.75
C GLU A 469 1.89 8.77 6.34
N PHE A 470 2.90 8.10 5.79
CA PHE A 470 2.80 7.59 4.42
C PHE A 470 2.07 6.25 4.32
N ARG A 471 0.93 6.22 3.61
CA ARG A 471 0.20 4.99 3.29
C ARG A 471 0.61 4.43 1.92
N PRO A 472 0.70 3.09 1.77
CA PRO A 472 1.09 2.45 0.52
C PRO A 472 0.19 2.82 -0.67
N THR A 473 0.82 2.89 -1.85
CA THR A 473 0.14 3.04 -3.14
C THR A 473 0.65 2.02 -4.16
N GLY A 474 1.26 0.91 -3.66
CA GLY A 474 1.76 -0.20 -4.46
C GLY A 474 3.19 -0.05 -4.99
N LEU A 475 3.94 0.96 -4.54
CA LEU A 475 5.33 1.21 -4.96
C LEU A 475 6.25 -0.01 -4.78
N SER A 476 5.98 -0.85 -3.78
CA SER A 476 6.74 -2.08 -3.50
C SER A 476 6.73 -3.10 -4.65
N ARG A 477 5.82 -3.01 -5.62
CA ARG A 477 5.91 -3.80 -6.85
C ARG A 477 7.09 -3.34 -7.71
N THR A 478 7.28 -2.03 -7.86
CA THR A 478 8.34 -1.43 -8.70
C THR A 478 9.68 -1.38 -7.96
N TYR A 479 9.63 -1.05 -6.69
CA TYR A 479 10.78 -0.99 -5.79
C TYR A 479 10.57 -1.89 -4.58
N PRO A 480 10.81 -3.21 -4.70
CA PRO A 480 10.59 -4.16 -3.62
C PRO A 480 11.54 -4.01 -2.41
N ASN A 481 12.51 -3.10 -2.45
CA ASN A 481 13.25 -2.69 -1.27
C ASN A 481 12.40 -1.84 -0.30
N LEU A 482 11.29 -1.24 -0.73
CA LEU A 482 10.29 -0.66 0.18
C LEU A 482 9.48 -1.79 0.79
N MET A 483 9.88 -2.19 2.00
CA MET A 483 9.34 -3.36 2.68
C MET A 483 8.00 -3.07 3.33
N THR A 484 7.92 -2.02 4.13
CA THR A 484 6.73 -1.70 4.92
C THR A 484 6.61 -0.19 5.13
N GLN A 485 5.44 0.24 5.60
CA GLN A 485 5.18 1.65 5.92
C GLN A 485 4.24 1.71 7.12
N GLU A 486 4.46 2.64 8.02
CA GLU A 486 3.55 2.81 9.15
C GLU A 486 2.19 3.31 8.64
N GLY A 487 1.95 4.58 8.49
CA GLY A 487 0.67 5.15 8.05
C GLY A 487 -0.53 4.54 8.77
N ILE A 488 -0.43 4.28 10.07
CA ILE A 488 -1.35 3.53 10.91
C ILE A 488 -1.18 3.93 12.37
N ALA A 489 -2.23 3.95 13.17
CA ALA A 489 -2.08 4.01 14.61
C ALA A 489 -1.62 2.64 15.15
N GLY A 490 -0.31 2.43 15.22
CA GLY A 490 0.32 1.21 15.71
C GLY A 490 0.41 1.14 17.26
N ASN A 491 1.08 0.12 17.77
CA ASN A 491 1.21 -0.08 19.22
C ASN A 491 1.95 1.06 19.93
N GLU A 492 2.73 1.88 19.25
CA GLU A 492 3.30 3.09 19.82
C GLU A 492 2.23 4.04 20.38
N GLY A 493 1.10 4.15 19.68
CA GLY A 493 -0.06 4.94 20.11
C GLY A 493 -0.98 4.19 21.08
N LEU A 494 -0.65 2.96 21.49
CA LEU A 494 -1.45 2.12 22.38
C LEU A 494 -2.93 2.05 21.97
N PRO A 495 -3.25 1.57 20.76
CA PRO A 495 -4.60 1.54 20.23
C PRO A 495 -5.49 0.56 20.99
N THR A 496 -6.80 0.75 20.84
CA THR A 496 -7.79 -0.17 21.41
C THR A 496 -8.00 -1.39 20.52
N ALA A 497 -8.55 -2.45 21.07
CA ALA A 497 -8.94 -3.63 20.29
C ALA A 497 -10.02 -3.32 19.24
N ASP A 498 -10.87 -2.29 19.46
CA ASP A 498 -11.84 -1.83 18.45
C ASP A 498 -11.12 -1.33 17.21
N HIS A 499 -10.11 -0.48 17.39
CA HIS A 499 -9.27 0.00 16.30
C HIS A 499 -8.60 -1.17 15.56
N ASN A 500 -8.03 -2.12 16.31
CA ASN A 500 -7.34 -3.27 15.71
C ASN A 500 -8.23 -4.13 14.83
N THR A 501 -9.53 -4.23 15.11
CA THR A 501 -10.47 -5.01 14.30
C THR A 501 -11.04 -4.24 13.10
N VAL A 502 -10.74 -2.96 12.95
CA VAL A 502 -11.07 -2.14 11.76
C VAL A 502 -9.94 -2.17 10.74
N LEU A 503 -8.69 -2.09 11.19
CA LEU A 503 -7.52 -1.94 10.34
C LEU A 503 -7.34 -2.97 9.22
N PRO A 504 -7.60 -4.28 9.42
CA PRO A 504 -7.47 -5.29 8.37
C PRO A 504 -8.34 -4.99 7.15
N PHE A 505 -9.53 -4.44 7.40
CA PHE A 505 -10.53 -4.15 6.37
C PHE A 505 -10.43 -2.73 5.80
N THR A 506 -9.54 -1.91 6.32
CA THR A 506 -9.35 -0.51 5.90
C THR A 506 -7.89 -0.26 5.52
N ARG A 507 -7.02 0.09 6.47
CA ARG A 507 -5.62 0.46 6.23
C ARG A 507 -4.83 -0.60 5.44
N PHE A 508 -4.99 -1.90 5.78
CA PHE A 508 -4.25 -2.98 5.12
C PHE A 508 -4.69 -3.26 3.68
N LEU A 509 -5.79 -2.66 3.22
CA LEU A 509 -6.17 -2.72 1.80
C LEU A 509 -5.20 -1.95 0.90
N ALA A 510 -4.51 -0.95 1.44
CA ALA A 510 -3.48 -0.21 0.73
C ALA A 510 -2.16 -0.98 0.58
N GLY A 511 -1.86 -1.89 1.51
CA GLY A 511 -0.64 -2.68 1.53
C GLY A 511 -0.10 -2.94 2.95
N PRO A 512 1.15 -3.42 3.07
CA PRO A 512 1.76 -3.77 4.35
C PRO A 512 1.80 -2.61 5.34
N ALA A 513 1.85 -2.92 6.64
CA ALA A 513 2.04 -1.92 7.66
C ALA A 513 3.04 -2.36 8.73
N ASP A 514 3.90 -1.42 9.14
CA ASP A 514 4.61 -1.52 10.41
C ASP A 514 3.66 -1.09 11.53
N TYR A 515 3.14 -2.09 12.25
CA TYR A 515 2.22 -1.89 13.38
C TYR A 515 2.96 -1.83 14.72
N THR A 516 4.25 -2.09 14.76
CA THR A 516 5.05 -2.08 15.98
C THR A 516 4.53 -3.04 17.07
N ILE A 517 4.35 -4.34 16.72
CA ILE A 517 3.82 -5.36 17.64
C ILE A 517 4.70 -5.44 18.90
N GLY A 518 4.11 -5.23 20.08
CA GLY A 518 4.73 -5.41 21.39
C GLY A 518 4.24 -6.67 22.10
N TYR A 519 4.85 -7.03 23.22
CA TYR A 519 4.45 -8.23 23.95
C TYR A 519 4.46 -8.09 25.48
N TYR A 520 5.54 -7.57 26.04
CA TYR A 520 5.73 -7.47 27.49
C TYR A 520 5.28 -6.14 28.08
N ASP A 521 5.13 -5.11 27.25
CA ASP A 521 4.70 -3.80 27.73
C ASP A 521 3.28 -3.85 28.30
N ASN A 522 3.15 -3.59 29.60
CA ASN A 522 1.89 -3.63 30.33
C ASN A 522 0.93 -2.49 29.96
N SER A 523 1.36 -1.49 29.20
CA SER A 523 0.50 -0.40 28.71
C SER A 523 -0.35 -0.82 27.50
N ILE A 524 0.04 -1.89 26.78
CA ILE A 524 -0.72 -2.46 25.66
C ILE A 524 -2.14 -2.81 26.13
N LYS A 525 -3.16 -2.31 25.42
CA LYS A 525 -4.57 -2.43 25.82
C LYS A 525 -5.21 -3.77 25.47
N THR A 526 -4.56 -4.59 24.67
CA THR A 526 -5.04 -5.92 24.26
C THR A 526 -4.32 -7.03 25.04
N THR A 527 -4.77 -8.27 24.86
CA THR A 527 -4.13 -9.41 25.51
C THR A 527 -2.87 -9.86 24.79
N ARG A 528 -1.97 -10.61 25.45
CA ARG A 528 -0.79 -11.21 24.81
C ARG A 528 -1.17 -12.16 23.67
N ALA A 529 -2.24 -12.95 23.81
CA ALA A 529 -2.73 -13.80 22.74
C ALA A 529 -3.23 -13.01 21.53
N HIS A 530 -3.76 -11.79 21.74
CA HIS A 530 -4.09 -10.86 20.67
C HIS A 530 -2.82 -10.41 19.92
N GLN A 531 -1.76 -10.03 20.65
CA GLN A 531 -0.50 -9.61 20.03
C GLN A 531 0.14 -10.74 19.21
N LEU A 532 0.10 -12.00 19.69
CA LEU A 532 0.52 -13.15 18.89
C LEU A 532 -0.29 -13.26 17.59
N ALA A 533 -1.63 -13.15 17.69
CA ALA A 533 -2.50 -13.27 16.52
C ALA A 533 -2.29 -12.14 15.49
N LEU A 534 -1.88 -10.94 15.92
CA LEU A 534 -1.58 -9.82 15.02
C LEU A 534 -0.47 -10.16 14.02
N ALA A 535 0.51 -10.99 14.39
CA ALA A 535 1.57 -11.41 13.48
C ALA A 535 1.05 -12.19 12.25
N VAL A 536 -0.19 -12.69 12.30
CA VAL A 536 -0.86 -13.32 11.16
C VAL A 536 -1.90 -12.41 10.54
N VAL A 537 -2.69 -11.70 11.35
CA VAL A 537 -3.77 -10.83 10.86
C VAL A 537 -3.20 -9.65 10.07
N TYR A 538 -2.14 -9.06 10.56
CA TYR A 538 -1.47 -7.92 9.95
C TYR A 538 -0.31 -8.37 9.07
N TYR A 539 -0.31 -7.89 7.85
CA TYR A 539 0.75 -8.22 6.92
C TYR A 539 1.86 -7.16 6.95
N SER A 540 3.08 -7.63 7.15
CA SER A 540 4.31 -6.87 6.92
C SER A 540 5.43 -7.82 6.51
N PRO A 541 6.13 -7.62 5.38
CA PRO A 541 7.30 -8.43 5.01
C PRO A 541 8.54 -8.12 5.86
N LEU A 542 8.55 -6.95 6.50
CA LEU A 542 9.48 -6.60 7.57
C LEU A 542 8.64 -6.34 8.82
N GLN A 543 8.48 -7.35 9.67
CA GLN A 543 7.56 -7.29 10.79
C GLN A 543 8.30 -7.00 12.08
N PHE A 544 8.00 -5.85 12.68
CA PHE A 544 8.52 -5.48 13.98
C PHE A 544 7.77 -6.25 15.07
N LEU A 545 8.54 -6.92 15.92
CA LEU A 545 8.07 -7.64 17.11
C LEU A 545 8.81 -7.09 18.33
N TYR A 546 8.17 -7.18 19.49
CA TYR A 546 8.75 -6.71 20.76
C TYR A 546 9.12 -5.23 20.75
N TRP A 547 8.31 -4.38 20.14
CA TRP A 547 8.66 -2.99 19.82
C TRP A 547 9.12 -2.17 21.04
N GLY A 548 8.37 -2.19 22.15
CA GLY A 548 8.72 -1.51 23.40
C GLY A 548 9.43 -2.39 24.42
N ASP A 549 9.80 -3.60 24.03
CA ASP A 549 10.26 -4.63 24.95
C ASP A 549 11.80 -4.72 24.95
N HIS A 550 12.36 -5.08 26.12
CA HIS A 550 13.78 -5.41 26.22
C HIS A 550 13.96 -6.93 26.32
N PRO A 551 15.02 -7.53 25.74
CA PRO A 551 15.27 -8.98 25.80
C PRO A 551 15.21 -9.60 27.20
N SER A 552 15.58 -8.83 28.24
CA SER A 552 15.53 -9.28 29.64
C SER A 552 14.12 -9.49 30.18
N ALA A 553 13.07 -9.04 29.47
CA ALA A 553 11.68 -9.30 29.85
C ALA A 553 11.28 -10.76 29.62
N TYR A 554 11.89 -11.45 28.65
CA TYR A 554 11.68 -12.85 28.38
C TYR A 554 12.17 -13.74 29.51
N LYS A 555 11.29 -14.64 30.00
CA LYS A 555 11.58 -15.57 31.11
C LYS A 555 11.43 -17.03 30.72
N GLY A 556 11.30 -17.32 29.42
CA GLY A 556 11.10 -18.69 28.93
C GLY A 556 9.65 -19.06 28.70
N GLU A 557 8.79 -18.08 28.44
CA GLU A 557 7.38 -18.30 28.14
C GLU A 557 7.23 -19.18 26.88
N PRO A 558 6.48 -20.30 26.98
CA PRO A 558 6.39 -21.27 25.88
C PRO A 558 5.67 -20.73 24.64
N GLU A 559 4.79 -19.78 24.79
CA GLU A 559 4.03 -19.18 23.69
C GLU A 559 4.87 -18.33 22.75
N ILE A 560 6.09 -17.94 23.15
CA ILE A 560 7.04 -17.21 22.29
C ILE A 560 7.45 -18.05 21.08
N GLU A 561 7.35 -19.38 21.18
CA GLU A 561 7.49 -20.28 20.03
C GLU A 561 6.66 -19.82 18.81
N PHE A 562 5.49 -19.23 19.04
CA PHE A 562 4.67 -18.73 17.91
C PHE A 562 5.38 -17.61 17.14
N PHE A 563 5.98 -16.63 17.82
CA PHE A 563 6.77 -15.59 17.18
C PHE A 563 8.03 -16.15 16.50
N ASP A 564 8.63 -17.21 17.07
CA ASP A 564 9.78 -17.86 16.44
C ASP A 564 9.38 -18.53 15.11
N LYS A 565 8.19 -19.13 15.03
CA LYS A 565 7.71 -19.92 13.89
C LYS A 565 6.97 -19.14 12.82
N VAL A 566 6.28 -18.06 13.18
CA VAL A 566 5.50 -17.29 12.21
C VAL A 566 6.42 -16.64 11.18
N PRO A 567 6.14 -16.83 9.87
CA PRO A 567 6.92 -16.18 8.81
C PRO A 567 6.34 -14.79 8.48
N THR A 568 7.07 -14.04 7.66
CA THR A 568 6.64 -12.72 7.16
C THR A 568 6.24 -12.74 5.68
N VAL A 569 6.37 -13.89 5.02
CA VAL A 569 6.02 -14.09 3.59
C VAL A 569 5.08 -15.26 3.46
N TRP A 570 4.04 -15.08 2.63
CA TRP A 570 2.94 -16.01 2.54
C TRP A 570 2.71 -16.50 1.11
N ASP A 571 2.38 -17.78 0.98
CA ASP A 571 2.00 -18.40 -0.28
C ASP A 571 0.51 -18.24 -0.60
N ASP A 572 -0.32 -18.13 0.43
CA ASP A 572 -1.77 -17.97 0.30
C ASP A 572 -2.35 -17.27 1.55
N THR A 573 -3.39 -16.48 1.35
CA THR A 573 -4.13 -15.78 2.41
C THR A 573 -5.62 -15.97 2.20
N LYS A 574 -6.31 -16.34 3.28
CA LYS A 574 -7.77 -16.52 3.34
C LYS A 574 -8.34 -15.81 4.55
N VAL A 575 -9.34 -14.99 4.34
CA VAL A 575 -10.14 -14.43 5.43
C VAL A 575 -11.30 -15.41 5.67
N LEU A 576 -11.21 -16.18 6.75
CA LEU A 576 -12.18 -17.23 7.04
C LEU A 576 -13.52 -16.64 7.48
N ASP A 577 -13.48 -15.60 8.31
CA ASP A 577 -14.64 -14.87 8.80
C ASP A 577 -14.22 -13.51 9.34
N GLY A 578 -15.15 -12.57 9.43
CA GLY A 578 -14.87 -11.25 10.02
C GLY A 578 -15.99 -10.25 9.83
N GLN A 579 -16.01 -9.31 10.77
CA GLN A 579 -16.92 -8.17 10.78
C GLN A 579 -16.16 -6.92 11.21
N ILE A 580 -16.17 -5.90 10.38
CA ILE A 580 -15.40 -4.67 10.62
C ILE A 580 -15.70 -4.10 12.01
N GLY A 581 -14.65 -3.78 12.77
CA GLY A 581 -14.76 -3.24 14.12
C GLY A 581 -15.22 -4.25 15.17
N ARG A 582 -15.31 -5.54 14.87
CA ARG A 582 -15.78 -6.55 15.80
C ARG A 582 -14.82 -7.74 15.98
N TYR A 583 -14.45 -8.41 14.90
CA TYR A 583 -13.52 -9.53 14.91
C TYR A 583 -13.07 -9.87 13.50
N ILE A 584 -11.98 -10.61 13.41
CA ILE A 584 -11.48 -11.18 12.17
C ILE A 584 -10.73 -12.48 12.45
N THR A 585 -10.84 -13.44 11.52
CA THR A 585 -10.03 -14.65 11.47
C THR A 585 -9.37 -14.76 10.10
N VAL A 586 -8.04 -14.79 10.11
CA VAL A 586 -7.21 -14.91 8.90
C VAL A 586 -6.41 -16.20 8.98
N ALA A 587 -6.39 -16.97 7.90
CA ALA A 587 -5.50 -18.12 7.72
C ALA A 587 -4.50 -17.81 6.60
N ARG A 588 -3.20 -18.02 6.87
CA ARG A 588 -2.11 -17.80 5.91
C ARG A 588 -1.25 -19.05 5.79
N ARG A 589 -0.80 -19.38 4.58
CA ARG A 589 0.05 -20.53 4.32
C ARG A 589 1.48 -20.08 3.98
N SER A 590 2.45 -20.81 4.55
CA SER A 590 3.85 -20.71 4.14
C SER A 590 4.42 -22.13 4.02
N GLY A 591 4.85 -22.50 2.82
CA GLY A 591 5.24 -23.88 2.52
C GLY A 591 4.08 -24.86 2.73
N SER A 592 4.29 -25.84 3.61
CA SER A 592 3.28 -26.82 3.99
C SER A 592 2.43 -26.42 5.18
N ASP A 593 2.86 -25.43 5.94
CA ASP A 593 2.26 -25.03 7.21
C ASP A 593 1.25 -23.90 7.04
N TRP A 594 0.30 -23.86 7.95
CA TRP A 594 -0.69 -22.81 8.03
C TRP A 594 -0.61 -22.08 9.36
N PHE A 595 -0.87 -20.80 9.33
CA PHE A 595 -0.95 -19.96 10.51
C PHE A 595 -2.32 -19.28 10.53
N VAL A 596 -2.99 -19.31 11.69
CA VAL A 596 -4.30 -18.67 11.85
C VAL A 596 -4.23 -17.67 12.98
N GLY A 597 -4.69 -16.46 12.70
CA GLY A 597 -4.87 -15.41 13.71
C GLY A 597 -6.34 -15.03 13.82
N THR A 598 -6.86 -15.02 15.04
CA THR A 598 -8.21 -14.52 15.36
C THR A 598 -8.09 -13.44 16.42
N ILE A 599 -8.68 -12.28 16.17
CA ILE A 599 -8.74 -11.16 17.11
C ILE A 599 -10.17 -10.64 17.25
N CYS A 600 -10.52 -10.09 18.41
CA CYS A 600 -11.80 -9.43 18.62
C CYS A 600 -11.66 -8.13 19.39
N ASN A 601 -12.67 -7.25 19.24
CA ASN A 601 -12.82 -6.05 20.04
C ASN A 601 -13.43 -6.37 21.42
N GLY A 602 -14.51 -7.10 21.46
CA GLY A 602 -15.23 -7.44 22.68
C GLY A 602 -16.08 -6.30 23.29
N LEU A 603 -16.02 -5.09 22.74
CA LEU A 603 -16.82 -3.98 23.23
C LEU A 603 -18.20 -3.93 22.55
N VAL A 604 -19.20 -3.57 23.34
CA VAL A 604 -20.51 -3.20 22.81
C VAL A 604 -20.40 -1.75 22.33
N PRO A 605 -20.75 -1.44 21.08
CA PRO A 605 -20.72 -0.06 20.61
C PRO A 605 -21.54 0.84 21.55
N PRO A 606 -21.09 2.08 21.84
CA PRO A 606 -21.75 2.97 22.80
C PRO A 606 -23.24 3.19 22.51
N TRP A 607 -23.63 3.25 21.24
CA TRP A 607 -25.03 3.39 20.79
C TRP A 607 -25.89 2.12 20.98
N TYR A 608 -25.24 0.96 21.24
CA TYR A 608 -25.92 -0.30 21.51
C TYR A 608 -25.91 -0.67 23.01
N ALA A 609 -24.94 -0.13 23.76
CA ALA A 609 -24.76 -0.39 25.19
C ALA A 609 -26.02 -0.09 26.02
N SER A 610 -26.83 0.90 25.60
CA SER A 610 -28.10 1.23 26.26
C SER A 610 -29.25 0.23 25.98
N LYS A 611 -29.06 -0.69 25.04
CA LYS A 611 -30.06 -1.68 24.61
C LYS A 611 -29.83 -3.10 25.11
N ILE A 612 -28.72 -3.35 25.81
CA ILE A 612 -28.38 -4.68 26.31
C ILE A 612 -28.30 -4.64 27.85
N SER A 613 -28.89 -5.64 28.46
CA SER A 613 -28.93 -5.77 29.93
C SER A 613 -27.65 -6.34 30.54
N TRP A 614 -26.67 -6.82 29.72
CA TRP A 614 -25.36 -7.30 30.14
C TRP A 614 -24.29 -7.04 29.07
N PRO A 615 -23.08 -6.65 29.46
CA PRO A 615 -21.98 -6.52 28.53
C PRO A 615 -21.60 -7.90 27.96
N ILE A 616 -21.34 -7.97 26.64
CA ILE A 616 -20.70 -9.14 26.04
C ILE A 616 -19.26 -9.15 26.55
N THR A 617 -18.94 -10.08 27.45
CA THR A 617 -17.60 -10.21 28.04
C THR A 617 -16.72 -11.20 27.28
N HIS A 618 -17.34 -12.06 26.47
CA HIS A 618 -16.68 -13.08 25.66
C HIS A 618 -17.33 -13.20 24.29
N ARG A 619 -16.51 -13.53 23.31
CA ARG A 619 -16.94 -13.87 21.95
C ARG A 619 -16.39 -15.24 21.58
N VAL A 620 -17.27 -16.17 21.23
CA VAL A 620 -16.84 -17.45 20.66
C VAL A 620 -16.86 -17.36 19.14
N VAL A 621 -15.70 -17.56 18.52
CA VAL A 621 -15.53 -17.61 17.06
C VAL A 621 -15.21 -19.03 16.63
N LYS A 622 -15.93 -19.55 15.65
CA LYS A 622 -15.66 -20.87 15.07
C LYS A 622 -14.64 -20.72 13.94
N VAL A 623 -13.56 -21.47 14.02
CA VAL A 623 -12.47 -21.51 13.05
C VAL A 623 -12.50 -22.84 12.30
N PRO A 624 -13.24 -22.94 11.17
CA PRO A 624 -13.29 -24.16 10.37
C PRO A 624 -12.00 -24.33 9.58
N LEU A 625 -11.37 -25.50 9.68
CA LEU A 625 -10.12 -25.81 9.00
C LEU A 625 -10.30 -26.40 7.60
N ARG A 626 -11.45 -26.19 6.96
CA ARG A 626 -11.76 -26.71 5.60
C ARG A 626 -10.82 -26.23 4.49
N PHE A 627 -9.96 -25.25 4.77
CA PHE A 627 -8.91 -24.80 3.87
C PHE A 627 -7.70 -25.75 3.82
N LEU A 628 -7.58 -26.66 4.80
CA LEU A 628 -6.54 -27.69 4.79
C LEU A 628 -6.80 -28.73 3.69
N PRO A 629 -5.74 -29.34 3.12
CA PRO A 629 -5.87 -30.43 2.16
C PRO A 629 -6.64 -31.60 2.74
N GLN A 630 -7.62 -32.11 1.97
CA GLN A 630 -8.43 -33.26 2.36
C GLN A 630 -7.58 -34.54 2.53
N GLY A 631 -7.93 -35.37 3.53
CA GLY A 631 -7.27 -36.65 3.76
C GLY A 631 -5.86 -36.53 4.38
N ARG A 632 -5.43 -35.34 4.77
CA ARG A 632 -4.17 -35.10 5.48
C ARG A 632 -4.42 -34.76 6.95
N SER A 633 -3.49 -35.18 7.81
CA SER A 633 -3.47 -34.85 9.23
C SER A 633 -2.39 -33.84 9.54
N PHE A 634 -2.66 -32.95 10.48
CA PHE A 634 -1.78 -31.88 10.93
C PHE A 634 -1.75 -31.85 12.46
N ILE A 635 -0.75 -31.16 13.02
CA ILE A 635 -0.74 -30.79 14.45
C ILE A 635 -1.03 -29.30 14.55
N ALA A 636 -2.06 -28.94 15.29
CA ALA A 636 -2.35 -27.55 15.65
C ALA A 636 -1.72 -27.23 17.00
N HIS A 637 -0.81 -26.24 17.02
CA HIS A 637 -0.30 -25.59 18.21
C HIS A 637 -1.16 -24.35 18.44
N ILE A 638 -1.90 -24.31 19.56
CA ILE A 638 -2.92 -23.30 19.83
C ILE A 638 -2.45 -22.44 20.99
N TYR A 639 -2.42 -21.14 20.79
CA TYR A 639 -2.04 -20.11 21.74
C TYR A 639 -3.27 -19.23 21.99
N GLU A 640 -3.87 -19.36 23.16
CA GLU A 640 -5.13 -18.70 23.50
C GLU A 640 -5.05 -18.00 24.85
N ASN A 641 -6.01 -17.12 25.15
CA ASN A 641 -6.05 -16.42 26.41
C ASN A 641 -6.08 -17.37 27.59
N GLY A 642 -5.16 -17.20 28.55
CA GLY A 642 -5.08 -17.93 29.82
C GLY A 642 -5.80 -17.24 30.97
N ASN A 643 -5.31 -17.37 32.20
CA ASN A 643 -5.88 -16.73 33.37
C ASN A 643 -4.77 -16.17 34.28
N PRO A 644 -4.59 -14.84 34.39
CA PRO A 644 -5.47 -13.77 33.87
C PRO A 644 -5.33 -13.59 32.37
N PRO A 645 -6.43 -13.32 31.63
CA PRO A 645 -6.44 -13.38 30.17
C PRO A 645 -5.56 -12.32 29.50
N ARG A 646 -5.24 -11.23 30.19
CA ARG A 646 -4.43 -10.15 29.64
C ARG A 646 -2.96 -10.54 29.44
N THR A 647 -2.38 -11.27 30.40
CA THR A 647 -0.94 -11.53 30.48
C THR A 647 -0.58 -13.00 30.40
N ASP A 648 -1.54 -13.90 30.58
CA ASP A 648 -1.32 -15.34 30.52
C ASP A 648 -1.79 -15.89 29.18
N VAL A 649 -0.99 -16.79 28.60
CA VAL A 649 -1.30 -17.50 27.35
C VAL A 649 -1.26 -18.99 27.61
N LYS A 650 -2.39 -19.63 27.40
CA LYS A 650 -2.49 -21.07 27.44
C LYS A 650 -2.03 -21.67 26.11
N VAL A 651 -1.07 -22.58 26.18
CA VAL A 651 -0.55 -23.32 25.03
C VAL A 651 -1.10 -24.77 25.07
N SER A 652 -1.60 -25.21 23.91
CA SER A 652 -2.09 -26.61 23.78
C SER A 652 -1.81 -27.13 22.36
N THR A 653 -1.74 -28.44 22.21
CA THR A 653 -1.56 -29.11 20.93
C THR A 653 -2.62 -30.17 20.70
N ARG A 654 -3.07 -30.28 19.44
CA ARG A 654 -3.98 -31.39 19.06
C ARG A 654 -3.84 -31.75 17.59
N ARG A 655 -4.18 -33.01 17.26
CA ARG A 655 -4.28 -33.44 15.88
C ARG A 655 -5.55 -32.87 15.24
N VAL A 656 -5.42 -32.39 14.02
CA VAL A 656 -6.50 -31.75 13.25
C VAL A 656 -6.44 -32.17 11.78
N ASP A 657 -7.55 -31.96 11.08
CA ASP A 657 -7.71 -32.15 9.64
C ASP A 657 -8.72 -31.14 9.06
N ALA A 658 -9.05 -31.27 7.77
CA ALA A 658 -9.97 -30.37 7.08
C ALA A 658 -11.43 -30.40 7.62
N SER A 659 -11.83 -31.43 8.38
CA SER A 659 -13.15 -31.53 9.01
C SER A 659 -13.22 -30.86 10.38
N THR A 660 -12.07 -30.52 10.94
CA THR A 660 -11.95 -29.95 12.28
C THR A 660 -12.47 -28.50 12.33
N VAL A 661 -13.18 -28.19 13.41
CA VAL A 661 -13.52 -26.81 13.80
C VAL A 661 -12.86 -26.52 15.15
N ILE A 662 -12.08 -25.45 15.21
CA ILE A 662 -11.53 -24.92 16.46
C ILE A 662 -12.45 -23.82 16.95
N GLU A 663 -12.72 -23.77 18.25
CA GLU A 663 -13.43 -22.66 18.89
C GLU A 663 -12.40 -21.74 19.54
N ALA A 664 -12.48 -20.45 19.22
CA ALA A 664 -11.73 -19.39 19.87
C ALA A 664 -12.66 -18.69 20.87
N ASP A 665 -12.43 -18.89 22.15
CA ASP A 665 -13.12 -18.17 23.22
C ASP A 665 -12.31 -16.93 23.59
N LEU A 666 -12.82 -15.77 23.16
CA LEU A 666 -12.09 -14.52 23.16
C LEU A 666 -12.68 -13.57 24.20
N PRO A 667 -11.95 -13.23 25.27
CA PRO A 667 -12.32 -12.12 26.15
C PRO A 667 -12.23 -10.77 25.42
N ILE A 668 -12.63 -9.69 26.06
CA ILE A 668 -12.48 -8.32 25.56
C ILE A 668 -11.02 -8.07 25.15
N GLY A 669 -10.82 -7.64 23.88
CA GLY A 669 -9.49 -7.44 23.34
C GLY A 669 -8.65 -8.70 23.24
N GLY A 670 -9.30 -9.85 23.24
CA GLY A 670 -8.67 -11.16 23.15
C GLY A 670 -8.23 -11.57 21.77
N GLY A 671 -7.43 -12.63 21.71
CA GLY A 671 -6.98 -13.24 20.48
C GLY A 671 -6.69 -14.74 20.65
N GLN A 672 -6.55 -15.42 19.53
CA GLN A 672 -6.06 -16.79 19.42
C GLN A 672 -5.13 -16.88 18.21
N ALA A 673 -3.92 -17.37 18.42
CA ALA A 673 -2.99 -17.70 17.37
C ALA A 673 -2.87 -19.22 17.24
N ILE A 674 -2.73 -19.73 16.02
CA ILE A 674 -2.60 -21.15 15.77
C ILE A 674 -1.52 -21.37 14.71
N TRP A 675 -0.54 -22.21 15.02
CA TRP A 675 0.37 -22.78 14.02
C TRP A 675 -0.09 -24.20 13.71
N ILE A 676 -0.37 -24.51 12.45
CA ILE A 676 -0.83 -25.81 11.96
C ILE A 676 0.33 -26.42 11.17
N GLU A 677 1.06 -27.30 11.83
CA GLU A 677 2.21 -28.00 11.32
C GLU A 677 1.80 -29.21 10.48
N ALA A 678 2.34 -29.30 9.26
CA ALA A 678 2.10 -30.45 8.40
C ALA A 678 2.85 -31.70 8.92
N GLN A 679 2.12 -32.80 9.10
CA GLN A 679 2.74 -34.08 9.39
C GLN A 679 3.45 -34.62 8.13
N ARG A 680 4.72 -34.99 8.23
CA ARG A 680 5.54 -35.56 7.18
C ARG A 680 5.12 -36.98 6.81
#